data_a985ab3799c968b94053697893ed4916
#
_entry.id   a985ab3799c968b94053697893ed4916
#
_cell.length_a   1.000
_cell.length_b   1.000
_cell.length_c   1.000
_cell.angle_alpha   90.00
_cell.angle_beta   90.00
_cell.angle_gamma   90.00
#
_symmetry.space_group_name_H-M   'P 1'
#
loop_
_entity.id
_entity.type
_entity.pdbx_description
1 polymer ?
#
loop_
_entity_poly.entity_id
_entity_poly.type
_entity_poly.pdbx_seq_one_letter_code
_entity_poly.pdbx_strand_id
1 'polypeptide(L)'
;MNELAGAHVLLTGATGFLGQATLERLLSSYPDTRVSVLIRSRGERGAAERLAALLRKNVFRQLSQRLGADGLARVVRERVSVIEGDLDSVALPSDLDVAIHGASTVSFDPPVDEAFRTNVSGVAALYEALTSSPHVVHISTAYVAGTRKGVVAEAALDHQVDWRLELDMALAARADVERDSRRPEVLRRALAQAGEQHAKAGPQSTAADAERLRAEWVTRRLVDYGRTRARSLGWPDVYTLTKALGERVAEQLWADKGRPLSVVRPAIVESALRHPYPGWIDGFKMADPLIIAFARGVLREFPGLPDSVLDMIPVDLVVNAILAAAARPPTAAPAYLHVSSGASNPLTFHNMYVLCREYFDNHPVPDGDRGHVQVPTWRFPGSQQVELTLRAGERAAALAEKALLALPPSTRSQDWLTSLGHHQQDLAQLREYADLYGVYARAEVIYDDRRLRQLHASLPAYRAAEHGFDPTVIDWRAYLQDVHCPSITATVRRAGQRRSRSTAGRHGSPMTPLPERTDVAAVFDLEGTIVNSNVVESYLWARLATMPRSRWLRELADLARCAPRYLYAERRDRGELLRAFLRRYAGVRADELRALVTEVLGDALLHRVMPEATRQIRRHRAAGHRTVLITGAVDLHVEPLSVLFDEVVASRMHARDGVLTGFLEAPPLVDEARAAWLRKYAQDHGLHLDRSYAYADSYSDRPLLEAVGHPHVVNPDSQLFRYARRRRWVVHRWGEHTGGLFEVLLDVTRADLTMRPRRVLR
;
A
#
# COMPACT_ATOMS: atom_id res chain seq x y z
N MET A 1 -36.48 24.19 22.67
CA MET A 1 -35.55 23.58 23.64
C MET A 1 -34.54 22.75 22.92
N ASN A 2 -33.29 22.82 23.33
CA ASN A 2 -32.25 21.95 22.78
C ASN A 2 -32.43 20.56 23.44
N GLU A 3 -32.97 19.60 22.69
CA GLU A 3 -33.35 18.27 23.23
C GLU A 3 -32.15 17.45 23.75
N LEU A 4 -30.91 17.85 23.40
CA LEU A 4 -29.66 17.33 23.95
C LEU A 4 -28.94 18.29 24.90
N ALA A 5 -29.62 19.40 25.35
CA ALA A 5 -29.01 20.34 26.25
C ALA A 5 -28.70 19.68 27.62
N GLY A 6 -27.47 19.85 28.08
CA GLY A 6 -26.98 19.25 29.33
C GLY A 6 -26.67 17.76 29.24
N ALA A 7 -26.99 17.08 28.14
CA ALA A 7 -26.77 15.64 27.99
C ALA A 7 -25.28 15.28 27.96
N HIS A 8 -24.93 14.15 28.56
CA HIS A 8 -23.64 13.51 28.47
C HIS A 8 -23.67 12.39 27.41
N VAL A 9 -22.99 12.61 26.28
CA VAL A 9 -23.01 11.73 25.13
C VAL A 9 -21.70 10.93 25.04
N LEU A 10 -21.78 9.61 25.02
CA LEU A 10 -20.69 8.75 24.60
C LEU A 10 -20.69 8.65 23.08
N LEU A 11 -19.56 8.91 22.43
CA LEU A 11 -19.36 8.73 20.99
C LEU A 11 -18.24 7.73 20.73
N THR A 12 -18.57 6.56 20.20
CA THR A 12 -17.57 5.61 19.69
C THR A 12 -17.39 5.79 18.18
N GLY A 13 -16.20 5.48 17.68
CA GLY A 13 -15.90 5.68 16.25
C GLY A 13 -15.65 7.13 15.83
N ALA A 14 -15.39 8.06 16.78
CA ALA A 14 -15.17 9.48 16.53
C ALA A 14 -14.09 9.81 15.50
N THR A 15 -13.12 8.93 15.27
CA THR A 15 -12.05 9.10 14.27
C THR A 15 -12.45 8.66 12.85
N GLY A 16 -13.60 7.99 12.69
CA GLY A 16 -14.17 7.58 11.41
C GLY A 16 -14.89 8.75 10.69
N PHE A 17 -15.26 8.55 9.42
CA PHE A 17 -15.89 9.57 8.58
C PHE A 17 -17.16 10.15 9.21
N LEU A 18 -18.11 9.28 9.57
CA LEU A 18 -19.38 9.70 10.18
C LEU A 18 -19.18 10.23 11.60
N GLY A 19 -18.30 9.56 12.40
CA GLY A 19 -18.06 9.95 13.78
C GLY A 19 -17.42 11.33 13.94
N GLN A 20 -16.46 11.70 13.07
CA GLN A 20 -15.87 13.05 13.11
C GLN A 20 -16.85 14.15 12.71
N ALA A 21 -17.75 13.88 11.75
CA ALA A 21 -18.84 14.82 11.41
C ALA A 21 -19.86 14.95 12.54
N THR A 22 -20.19 13.85 13.22
CA THR A 22 -21.06 13.86 14.40
C THR A 22 -20.43 14.65 15.55
N LEU A 23 -19.15 14.44 15.84
CA LEU A 23 -18.44 15.22 16.86
C LEU A 23 -18.42 16.71 16.54
N GLU A 24 -18.09 17.07 15.30
CA GLU A 24 -18.10 18.46 14.85
C GLU A 24 -19.50 19.09 15.03
N ARG A 25 -20.55 18.38 14.62
CA ARG A 25 -21.93 18.86 14.72
C ARG A 25 -22.39 19.05 16.17
N LEU A 26 -22.01 18.13 17.09
CA LEU A 26 -22.26 18.27 18.52
C LEU A 26 -21.55 19.50 19.10
N LEU A 27 -20.30 19.75 18.71
CA LEU A 27 -19.55 20.89 19.21
C LEU A 27 -20.03 22.23 18.62
N SER A 28 -20.47 22.25 17.37
CA SER A 28 -20.88 23.45 16.62
C SER A 28 -22.30 23.91 16.92
N SER A 29 -23.24 22.98 17.16
CA SER A 29 -24.67 23.26 17.18
C SER A 29 -25.39 22.90 18.49
N TYR A 30 -24.71 22.20 19.43
CA TYR A 30 -25.27 21.79 20.71
C TYR A 30 -24.35 22.25 21.87
N PRO A 31 -24.35 23.54 22.22
CA PRO A 31 -23.34 24.15 23.08
C PRO A 31 -23.28 23.58 24.50
N ASP A 32 -24.40 23.07 25.03
CA ASP A 32 -24.50 22.60 26.42
C ASP A 32 -24.29 21.09 26.57
N THR A 33 -23.93 20.39 25.47
CA THR A 33 -23.71 18.93 25.46
C THR A 33 -22.26 18.60 25.84
N ARG A 34 -22.07 17.63 26.75
CA ARG A 34 -20.78 17.02 27.07
C ARG A 34 -20.57 15.77 26.21
N VAL A 35 -19.36 15.52 25.73
CA VAL A 35 -19.05 14.40 24.85
C VAL A 35 -17.87 13.60 25.36
N SER A 36 -18.08 12.33 25.68
CA SER A 36 -17.00 11.37 25.93
C SER A 36 -16.68 10.63 24.64
N VAL A 37 -15.43 10.71 24.17
CA VAL A 37 -14.99 10.03 22.94
C VAL A 37 -14.13 8.83 23.26
N LEU A 38 -14.52 7.64 22.78
CA LEU A 38 -13.70 6.42 22.91
C LEU A 38 -12.73 6.34 21.76
N ILE A 39 -11.43 6.37 22.04
CA ILE A 39 -10.35 6.36 21.06
C ILE A 39 -9.28 5.35 21.49
N ARG A 40 -8.94 4.40 20.59
CA ARG A 40 -7.83 3.46 20.79
C ARG A 40 -6.48 4.15 20.63
N SER A 41 -5.45 3.72 21.37
CA SER A 41 -4.06 4.00 21.02
C SER A 41 -3.67 3.33 19.70
N ARG A 42 -2.67 3.85 19.00
CA ARG A 42 -2.15 3.24 17.75
C ARG A 42 -0.64 3.43 17.64
N GLY A 43 0.11 2.37 17.80
CA GLY A 43 1.56 2.44 17.92
C GLY A 43 1.93 3.27 19.16
N GLU A 44 2.84 4.23 19.00
CA GLU A 44 3.27 5.12 20.09
C GLU A 44 2.30 6.29 20.38
N ARG A 45 1.23 6.45 19.57
CA ARG A 45 0.29 7.55 19.73
C ARG A 45 -0.87 7.18 20.65
N GLY A 46 -0.96 7.87 21.79
CA GLY A 46 -2.09 7.75 22.72
C GLY A 46 -3.37 8.40 22.20
N ALA A 47 -4.48 8.16 22.92
CA ALA A 47 -5.82 8.65 22.53
C ALA A 47 -5.90 10.18 22.49
N ALA A 48 -5.27 10.88 23.44
CA ALA A 48 -5.24 12.35 23.49
C ALA A 48 -4.55 12.96 22.26
N GLU A 49 -3.41 12.40 21.84
CA GLU A 49 -2.71 12.85 20.63
C GLU A 49 -3.55 12.60 19.37
N ARG A 50 -4.27 11.48 19.33
CA ARG A 50 -5.17 11.15 18.23
C ARG A 50 -6.36 12.08 18.16
N LEU A 51 -6.95 12.48 19.30
CA LEU A 51 -7.97 13.52 19.34
C LEU A 51 -7.41 14.86 18.87
N ALA A 52 -6.25 15.27 19.35
CA ALA A 52 -5.59 16.51 18.89
C ALA A 52 -5.31 16.50 17.37
N ALA A 53 -4.93 15.34 16.80
CA ALA A 53 -4.79 15.18 15.36
C ALA A 53 -6.13 15.25 14.61
N LEU A 54 -7.20 14.69 15.18
CA LEU A 54 -8.55 14.74 14.64
C LEU A 54 -9.06 16.19 14.54
N LEU A 55 -8.90 16.98 15.60
CA LEU A 55 -9.34 18.37 15.65
C LEU A 55 -8.63 19.30 14.65
N ARG A 56 -7.48 18.90 14.11
CA ARG A 56 -6.77 19.60 13.03
C ARG A 56 -7.27 19.24 11.63
N LYS A 57 -8.18 18.28 11.49
CA LYS A 57 -8.75 17.89 10.21
C LYS A 57 -9.71 18.95 9.67
N ASN A 58 -9.90 18.92 8.34
CA ASN A 58 -10.74 19.88 7.61
C ASN A 58 -12.21 19.91 8.06
N VAL A 59 -12.72 18.85 8.69
CA VAL A 59 -14.08 18.83 9.26
C VAL A 59 -14.28 19.97 10.27
N PHE A 60 -13.28 20.25 11.10
CA PHE A 60 -13.32 21.30 12.13
C PHE A 60 -12.91 22.70 11.62
N ARG A 61 -12.61 22.84 10.32
CA ARG A 61 -12.11 24.12 9.76
C ARG A 61 -13.04 25.28 10.01
N GLN A 62 -14.33 25.15 9.72
CA GLN A 62 -15.29 26.24 9.93
C GLN A 62 -15.50 26.54 11.42
N LEU A 63 -15.58 25.51 12.24
CA LEU A 63 -15.66 25.68 13.71
C LEU A 63 -14.41 26.40 14.25
N SER A 64 -13.23 25.99 13.82
CA SER A 64 -11.96 26.65 14.19
C SER A 64 -11.88 28.10 13.70
N GLN A 65 -12.36 28.40 12.49
CA GLN A 65 -12.42 29.77 11.99
C GLN A 65 -13.38 30.66 12.78
N ARG A 66 -14.54 30.12 13.18
CA ARG A 66 -15.56 30.82 13.95
C ARG A 66 -15.11 31.15 15.37
N LEU A 67 -14.45 30.17 16.05
CA LEU A 67 -14.08 30.29 17.46
C LEU A 67 -12.65 30.81 17.68
N GLY A 68 -11.80 30.76 16.67
CA GLY A 68 -10.36 30.88 16.80
C GLY A 68 -9.72 29.63 17.42
N ALA A 69 -8.39 29.52 17.35
CA ALA A 69 -7.66 28.36 17.87
C ALA A 69 -7.87 28.19 19.41
N ASP A 70 -7.78 29.27 20.17
CA ASP A 70 -7.93 29.28 21.63
C ASP A 70 -9.39 28.98 22.03
N GLY A 71 -10.36 29.48 21.26
CA GLY A 71 -11.77 29.24 21.48
C GLY A 71 -12.12 27.76 21.26
N LEU A 72 -11.65 27.14 20.18
CA LEU A 72 -11.82 25.71 19.95
C LEU A 72 -11.15 24.87 21.04
N ALA A 73 -9.91 25.21 21.42
CA ALA A 73 -9.20 24.50 22.50
C ALA A 73 -9.94 24.59 23.85
N ARG A 74 -10.56 25.72 24.14
CA ARG A 74 -11.40 25.90 25.34
C ARG A 74 -12.65 25.01 25.29
N VAL A 75 -13.42 25.06 24.21
CA VAL A 75 -14.63 24.23 24.02
C VAL A 75 -14.30 22.74 24.17
N VAL A 76 -13.21 22.28 23.58
CA VAL A 76 -12.76 20.89 23.68
C VAL A 76 -12.41 20.54 25.14
N ARG A 77 -11.67 21.38 25.84
CA ARG A 77 -11.27 21.16 27.24
C ARG A 77 -12.47 21.09 28.19
N GLU A 78 -13.47 21.93 27.95
CA GLU A 78 -14.65 22.03 28.82
C GLU A 78 -15.70 20.96 28.54
N ARG A 79 -15.77 20.46 27.29
CA ARG A 79 -16.89 19.65 26.81
C ARG A 79 -16.51 18.27 26.32
N VAL A 80 -15.24 18.00 26.02
CA VAL A 80 -14.80 16.71 25.45
C VAL A 80 -13.89 15.99 26.43
N SER A 81 -14.28 14.82 26.85
CA SER A 81 -13.44 13.88 27.61
C SER A 81 -12.99 12.73 26.69
N VAL A 82 -11.73 12.33 26.82
CA VAL A 82 -11.15 11.22 26.06
C VAL A 82 -11.12 9.98 26.94
N ILE A 83 -11.70 8.90 26.44
CA ILE A 83 -11.60 7.56 27.03
C ILE A 83 -10.65 6.77 26.16
N GLU A 84 -9.49 6.39 26.72
CA GLU A 84 -8.52 5.54 26.02
C GLU A 84 -8.85 4.07 26.25
N GLY A 85 -9.02 3.32 25.17
CA GLY A 85 -9.31 1.88 25.22
C GLY A 85 -9.93 1.35 23.94
N ASP A 86 -10.14 0.04 23.90
CA ASP A 86 -10.96 -0.62 22.87
C ASP A 86 -12.33 -0.97 23.44
N LEU A 87 -13.27 -1.37 22.56
CA LEU A 87 -14.65 -1.68 22.93
C LEU A 87 -14.76 -2.78 24.01
N ASP A 88 -13.81 -3.71 24.04
CA ASP A 88 -13.77 -4.89 24.91
C ASP A 88 -13.05 -4.67 26.26
N SER A 89 -12.41 -3.51 26.48
CA SER A 89 -11.52 -3.29 27.62
C SER A 89 -11.64 -1.87 28.21
N VAL A 90 -12.85 -1.27 28.20
CA VAL A 90 -13.03 0.12 28.58
C VAL A 90 -13.95 0.27 29.80
N ALA A 91 -13.57 1.15 30.74
CA ALA A 91 -14.45 1.65 31.79
C ALA A 91 -15.18 2.90 31.28
N LEU A 92 -16.51 2.85 31.31
CA LEU A 92 -17.36 3.93 30.82
C LEU A 92 -17.92 4.78 31.99
N PRO A 93 -18.18 6.08 31.78
CA PRO A 93 -18.86 6.93 32.75
C PRO A 93 -20.26 6.37 33.11
N SER A 94 -20.64 6.51 34.35
CA SER A 94 -21.97 6.05 34.84
C SER A 94 -23.08 7.07 34.64
N ASP A 95 -22.75 8.31 34.25
CA ASP A 95 -23.66 9.44 34.06
C ASP A 95 -24.00 9.73 32.61
N LEU A 96 -23.95 8.69 31.75
CA LEU A 96 -24.27 8.80 30.35
C LEU A 96 -25.78 8.88 30.11
N ASP A 97 -26.23 9.88 29.37
CA ASP A 97 -27.62 10.02 28.91
C ASP A 97 -27.83 9.35 27.54
N VAL A 98 -26.83 9.45 26.67
CA VAL A 98 -26.88 8.91 25.29
C VAL A 98 -25.57 8.20 24.95
N ALA A 99 -25.64 7.06 24.28
CA ALA A 99 -24.51 6.37 23.72
C ALA A 99 -24.67 6.22 22.18
N ILE A 100 -23.90 6.98 21.40
CA ILE A 100 -23.86 6.89 19.94
C ILE A 100 -22.75 5.92 19.57
N HIS A 101 -23.13 4.71 19.14
CA HIS A 101 -22.19 3.67 18.77
C HIS A 101 -21.97 3.61 17.26
N GLY A 102 -20.84 4.17 16.80
CA GLY A 102 -20.41 4.17 15.39
C GLY A 102 -19.07 3.50 15.13
N ALA A 103 -18.43 2.91 16.16
CA ALA A 103 -17.20 2.17 15.98
C ALA A 103 -17.46 0.85 15.26
N SER A 104 -16.85 0.66 14.08
CA SER A 104 -17.01 -0.55 13.28
C SER A 104 -15.86 -0.65 12.27
N THR A 105 -15.51 -1.87 11.84
CA THR A 105 -14.74 -2.02 10.60
C THR A 105 -15.69 -1.87 9.43
N VAL A 106 -15.26 -1.08 8.42
CA VAL A 106 -16.05 -0.80 7.22
C VAL A 106 -15.46 -1.48 5.98
N SER A 107 -14.44 -2.33 6.15
CA SER A 107 -13.90 -3.16 5.06
C SER A 107 -14.93 -4.24 4.69
N PHE A 108 -15.18 -4.43 3.40
CA PHE A 108 -16.15 -5.44 2.92
C PHE A 108 -15.61 -6.87 3.02
N ASP A 109 -14.31 -7.02 2.81
CA ASP A 109 -13.61 -8.30 2.80
C ASP A 109 -12.43 -8.32 3.81
N PRO A 110 -12.66 -8.08 5.11
CA PRO A 110 -11.64 -8.31 6.11
C PRO A 110 -11.53 -9.81 6.41
N PRO A 111 -10.44 -10.26 7.05
CA PRO A 111 -10.42 -11.56 7.71
C PRO A 111 -11.64 -11.72 8.63
N VAL A 112 -12.31 -12.85 8.56
CA VAL A 112 -13.59 -13.05 9.25
C VAL A 112 -13.50 -12.81 10.75
N ASP A 113 -12.43 -13.29 11.39
CA ASP A 113 -12.21 -13.11 12.83
C ASP A 113 -12.03 -11.64 13.23
N GLU A 114 -11.41 -10.82 12.39
CA GLU A 114 -11.23 -9.38 12.63
C GLU A 114 -12.56 -8.62 12.55
N ALA A 115 -13.40 -8.97 11.55
CA ALA A 115 -14.72 -8.38 11.41
C ALA A 115 -15.63 -8.72 12.61
N PHE A 116 -15.69 -10.00 13.00
CA PHE A 116 -16.49 -10.46 14.11
C PHE A 116 -16.02 -9.90 15.44
N ARG A 117 -14.70 -9.81 15.66
CA ARG A 117 -14.13 -9.21 16.87
C ARG A 117 -14.58 -7.75 17.04
N THR A 118 -14.58 -6.96 15.96
CA THR A 118 -14.95 -5.54 16.05
C THR A 118 -16.47 -5.33 16.05
N ASN A 119 -17.19 -5.94 15.09
CA ASN A 119 -18.58 -5.60 14.82
C ASN A 119 -19.58 -6.44 15.60
N VAL A 120 -19.16 -7.54 16.27
CA VAL A 120 -20.02 -8.41 17.07
C VAL A 120 -19.53 -8.46 18.51
N SER A 121 -18.32 -9.00 18.77
CA SER A 121 -17.77 -9.11 20.12
C SER A 121 -17.59 -7.74 20.78
N GLY A 122 -17.02 -6.76 20.05
CA GLY A 122 -16.84 -5.39 20.58
C GLY A 122 -18.17 -4.69 20.88
N VAL A 123 -19.22 -4.95 20.09
CA VAL A 123 -20.57 -4.42 20.35
C VAL A 123 -21.15 -5.04 21.63
N ALA A 124 -21.01 -6.36 21.80
CA ALA A 124 -21.47 -7.05 23.01
C ALA A 124 -20.77 -6.52 24.27
N ALA A 125 -19.45 -6.42 24.23
CA ALA A 125 -18.65 -5.92 25.34
C ALA A 125 -18.98 -4.46 25.70
N LEU A 126 -19.19 -3.58 24.69
CA LEU A 126 -19.63 -2.20 24.92
C LEU A 126 -20.96 -2.14 25.68
N TYR A 127 -21.96 -2.94 25.26
CA TYR A 127 -23.27 -2.90 25.89
C TYR A 127 -23.29 -3.52 27.30
N GLU A 128 -22.39 -4.47 27.55
CA GLU A 128 -22.17 -5.01 28.89
C GLU A 128 -21.45 -4.02 29.81
N ALA A 129 -20.55 -3.19 29.26
CA ALA A 129 -19.85 -2.15 30.02
C ALA A 129 -20.71 -0.94 30.38
N LEU A 130 -21.84 -0.72 29.72
CA LEU A 130 -22.78 0.36 30.04
C LEU A 130 -23.53 0.05 31.34
N THR A 131 -23.09 0.63 32.45
CA THR A 131 -23.66 0.42 33.79
C THR A 131 -24.96 1.20 34.03
N SER A 132 -25.12 2.38 33.40
CA SER A 132 -26.36 3.13 33.33
C SER A 132 -27.25 2.61 32.19
N SER A 133 -28.45 3.18 32.05
CA SER A 133 -29.36 2.84 30.94
C SER A 133 -29.50 4.02 29.95
N PRO A 134 -28.40 4.49 29.32
CA PRO A 134 -28.49 5.57 28.36
C PRO A 134 -29.36 5.17 27.16
N HIS A 135 -29.88 6.17 26.45
CA HIS A 135 -30.43 5.91 25.13
C HIS A 135 -29.30 5.51 24.15
N VAL A 136 -29.32 4.28 23.65
CA VAL A 136 -28.35 3.79 22.68
C VAL A 136 -28.82 4.10 21.26
N VAL A 137 -27.97 4.80 20.50
CA VAL A 137 -28.12 4.98 19.05
C VAL A 137 -27.07 4.12 18.35
N HIS A 138 -27.51 2.97 17.87
CA HIS A 138 -26.65 2.02 17.16
C HIS A 138 -26.58 2.38 15.66
N ILE A 139 -25.39 2.77 15.18
CA ILE A 139 -25.19 3.08 13.77
C ILE A 139 -24.89 1.78 13.02
N SER A 140 -25.82 1.39 12.17
CA SER A 140 -25.77 0.22 11.29
C SER A 140 -25.57 0.60 9.82
N THR A 141 -26.20 -0.10 8.90
CA THR A 141 -26.29 0.20 7.47
C THR A 141 -27.59 -0.31 6.89
N ALA A 142 -28.14 0.33 5.88
CA ALA A 142 -29.32 -0.18 5.17
C ALA A 142 -29.06 -1.56 4.54
N TYR A 143 -27.81 -1.85 4.20
CA TYR A 143 -27.39 -3.09 3.53
C TYR A 143 -27.42 -4.35 4.43
N VAL A 144 -27.76 -4.23 5.73
CA VAL A 144 -28.05 -5.38 6.60
C VAL A 144 -29.23 -6.22 6.12
N ALA A 145 -30.06 -5.68 5.22
CA ALA A 145 -31.12 -6.42 4.53
C ALA A 145 -30.59 -7.61 3.71
N GLY A 146 -29.28 -7.66 3.43
CA GLY A 146 -28.64 -8.76 2.73
C GLY A 146 -29.05 -8.82 1.25
N THR A 147 -29.35 -10.04 0.77
CA THR A 147 -29.73 -10.30 -0.63
C THR A 147 -31.24 -10.18 -0.90
N ARG A 148 -32.00 -9.57 0.02
CA ARG A 148 -33.44 -9.33 -0.16
C ARG A 148 -33.70 -8.40 -1.35
N LYS A 149 -34.84 -8.60 -2.00
CA LYS A 149 -35.32 -7.77 -3.10
C LYS A 149 -36.63 -7.07 -2.73
N GLY A 150 -36.94 -5.98 -3.44
CA GLY A 150 -38.13 -5.20 -3.21
C GLY A 150 -38.01 -4.21 -2.05
N VAL A 151 -39.11 -3.89 -1.37
CA VAL A 151 -39.14 -2.88 -0.31
C VAL A 151 -38.73 -3.53 1.03
N VAL A 152 -37.75 -2.93 1.69
CA VAL A 152 -37.29 -3.29 3.03
C VAL A 152 -37.83 -2.29 4.06
N ALA A 153 -38.60 -2.80 5.02
CA ALA A 153 -39.26 -1.97 6.04
C ALA A 153 -38.26 -1.51 7.13
N GLU A 154 -38.54 -0.38 7.76
CA GLU A 154 -37.87 0.14 8.96
C GLU A 154 -38.31 -0.69 10.19
N ALA A 155 -37.79 -1.91 10.28
CA ALA A 155 -38.13 -2.89 11.34
C ALA A 155 -36.93 -3.76 11.70
N ALA A 156 -37.07 -4.57 12.75
CA ALA A 156 -36.11 -5.61 13.09
C ALA A 156 -35.88 -6.56 11.90
N LEU A 157 -34.66 -7.05 11.76
CA LEU A 157 -34.35 -8.05 10.72
C LEU A 157 -34.94 -9.41 11.06
N ASP A 158 -35.62 -9.98 10.09
CA ASP A 158 -36.14 -11.34 10.23
C ASP A 158 -35.07 -12.37 9.78
N HIS A 159 -34.31 -12.90 10.76
CA HIS A 159 -33.37 -14.00 10.60
C HIS A 159 -33.19 -14.78 11.91
N GLN A 160 -32.81 -16.06 11.78
CA GLN A 160 -32.62 -16.99 12.90
C GLN A 160 -31.14 -17.27 13.19
N VAL A 161 -30.22 -16.43 12.69
CA VAL A 161 -28.77 -16.64 12.87
C VAL A 161 -28.39 -16.30 14.31
N ASP A 162 -27.78 -17.26 15.00
CA ASP A 162 -27.23 -17.08 16.34
C ASP A 162 -25.86 -16.43 16.25
N TRP A 163 -25.76 -15.19 16.71
CA TRP A 163 -24.52 -14.41 16.66
C TRP A 163 -23.42 -14.99 17.54
N ARG A 164 -23.74 -15.67 18.66
CA ARG A 164 -22.75 -16.30 19.55
C ARG A 164 -22.06 -17.47 18.86
N LEU A 165 -22.85 -18.35 18.26
CA LEU A 165 -22.32 -19.47 17.49
C LEU A 165 -21.45 -18.99 16.32
N GLU A 166 -21.91 -17.98 15.58
CA GLU A 166 -21.13 -17.44 14.43
C GLU A 166 -19.85 -16.75 14.89
N LEU A 167 -19.87 -16.05 16.04
CA LEU A 167 -18.68 -15.45 16.65
C LEU A 167 -17.65 -16.51 17.01
N ASP A 168 -18.07 -17.57 17.71
CA ASP A 168 -17.17 -18.67 18.11
C ASP A 168 -16.54 -19.34 16.88
N MET A 169 -17.34 -19.62 15.84
CA MET A 169 -16.86 -20.19 14.60
C MET A 169 -15.87 -19.26 13.87
N ALA A 170 -16.14 -17.96 13.84
CA ALA A 170 -15.28 -16.98 13.19
C ALA A 170 -13.93 -16.84 13.90
N LEU A 171 -13.93 -16.84 15.24
CA LEU A 171 -12.69 -16.78 16.04
C LEU A 171 -11.89 -18.09 15.94
N ALA A 172 -12.55 -19.24 15.92
CA ALA A 172 -11.90 -20.55 15.73
C ALA A 172 -11.27 -20.70 14.33
N ALA A 173 -11.89 -20.10 13.31
CA ALA A 173 -11.42 -20.19 11.93
C ALA A 173 -9.96 -19.73 11.76
N ARG A 174 -9.50 -18.71 12.51
CA ARG A 174 -8.10 -18.27 12.46
C ARG A 174 -7.13 -19.37 12.87
N ALA A 175 -7.39 -20.04 13.99
CA ALA A 175 -6.53 -21.12 14.50
C ALA A 175 -6.49 -22.30 13.52
N ASP A 176 -7.62 -22.62 12.91
CA ASP A 176 -7.73 -23.72 11.94
C ASP A 176 -6.96 -23.38 10.65
N VAL A 177 -7.17 -22.20 10.09
CA VAL A 177 -6.47 -21.75 8.89
C VAL A 177 -4.96 -21.60 9.13
N GLU A 178 -4.54 -21.08 10.30
CA GLU A 178 -3.13 -21.03 10.68
C GLU A 178 -2.50 -22.44 10.75
N ARG A 179 -3.21 -23.41 11.32
CA ARG A 179 -2.78 -24.82 11.36
C ARG A 179 -2.66 -25.41 9.96
N ASP A 180 -3.68 -25.19 9.12
CA ASP A 180 -3.70 -25.65 7.74
C ASP A 180 -2.59 -25.01 6.89
N SER A 181 -2.22 -23.77 7.17
CA SER A 181 -1.13 -23.06 6.48
C SER A 181 0.23 -23.73 6.67
N ARG A 182 0.40 -24.53 7.72
CA ARG A 182 1.64 -25.26 8.04
C ARG A 182 1.68 -26.68 7.47
N ARG A 183 0.67 -27.09 6.73
CA ARG A 183 0.68 -28.38 6.02
C ARG A 183 1.80 -28.39 4.97
N PRO A 184 2.50 -29.53 4.77
CA PRO A 184 3.63 -29.63 3.85
C PRO A 184 3.32 -29.17 2.42
N GLU A 185 2.09 -29.34 1.93
CA GLU A 185 1.67 -28.97 0.60
C GLU A 185 1.64 -27.43 0.44
N VAL A 186 1.14 -26.73 1.46
CA VAL A 186 1.04 -25.26 1.46
C VAL A 186 2.43 -24.66 1.57
N LEU A 187 3.27 -25.17 2.49
CA LEU A 187 4.65 -24.69 2.68
C LEU A 187 5.50 -24.93 1.44
N ARG A 188 5.43 -26.15 0.83
CA ARG A 188 6.17 -26.45 -0.42
C ARG A 188 5.74 -25.54 -1.55
N ARG A 189 4.45 -25.24 -1.68
CA ARG A 189 3.93 -24.33 -2.72
C ARG A 189 4.41 -22.90 -2.49
N ALA A 190 4.37 -22.40 -1.25
CA ALA A 190 4.88 -21.08 -0.90
C ALA A 190 6.39 -20.98 -1.16
N LEU A 191 7.17 -22.00 -0.78
CA LEU A 191 8.61 -22.05 -1.00
C LEU A 191 8.96 -22.13 -2.50
N ALA A 192 8.23 -22.93 -3.28
CA ALA A 192 8.43 -23.02 -4.73
C ALA A 192 8.16 -21.69 -5.41
N GLN A 193 7.05 -21.03 -5.07
CA GLN A 193 6.69 -19.71 -5.61
C GLN A 193 7.70 -18.63 -5.21
N ALA A 194 8.15 -18.63 -3.95
CA ALA A 194 9.20 -17.73 -3.49
C ALA A 194 10.52 -17.98 -4.23
N GLY A 195 10.90 -19.26 -4.45
CA GLY A 195 12.08 -19.66 -5.21
C GLY A 195 12.06 -19.16 -6.65
N GLU A 196 10.92 -19.31 -7.36
CA GLU A 196 10.77 -18.81 -8.73
C GLU A 196 10.95 -17.28 -8.83
N GLN A 197 10.50 -16.55 -7.83
CA GLN A 197 10.49 -15.08 -7.85
C GLN A 197 11.73 -14.45 -7.24
N HIS A 198 12.34 -15.08 -6.24
CA HIS A 198 13.28 -14.45 -5.31
C HIS A 198 14.56 -15.26 -5.04
N ALA A 199 14.80 -16.40 -5.72
CA ALA A 199 15.97 -17.25 -5.46
C ALA A 199 17.30 -16.50 -5.58
N LYS A 200 17.39 -15.52 -6.50
CA LYS A 200 18.59 -14.68 -6.67
C LYS A 200 18.94 -13.82 -5.45
N ALA A 201 18.01 -13.61 -4.52
CA ALA A 201 18.24 -12.84 -3.30
C ALA A 201 18.78 -13.69 -2.14
N GLY A 202 18.96 -15.00 -2.35
CA GLY A 202 19.52 -15.93 -1.38
C GLY A 202 18.45 -16.75 -0.62
N PRO A 203 18.89 -17.81 0.10
CA PRO A 203 17.99 -18.77 0.74
C PRO A 203 17.20 -18.19 1.91
N GLN A 204 17.77 -17.27 2.73
CA GLN A 204 17.06 -16.67 3.85
C GLN A 204 15.96 -15.71 3.33
N SER A 205 16.28 -14.88 2.32
CA SER A 205 15.32 -14.01 1.67
C SER A 205 14.20 -14.82 1.02
N THR A 206 14.51 -15.95 0.39
CA THR A 206 13.51 -16.87 -0.16
C THR A 206 12.63 -17.45 0.93
N ALA A 207 13.20 -17.86 2.07
CA ALA A 207 12.43 -18.37 3.22
C ALA A 207 11.52 -17.29 3.83
N ALA A 208 12.01 -16.05 3.96
CA ALA A 208 11.22 -14.92 4.44
C ALA A 208 10.06 -14.58 3.48
N ASP A 209 10.31 -14.61 2.17
CA ASP A 209 9.25 -14.41 1.17
C ASP A 209 8.24 -15.56 1.16
N ALA A 210 8.67 -16.82 1.40
CA ALA A 210 7.77 -17.97 1.54
C ALA A 210 6.85 -17.80 2.77
N GLU A 211 7.39 -17.32 3.90
CA GLU A 211 6.59 -17.02 5.10
C GLU A 211 5.61 -15.87 4.86
N ARG A 212 6.00 -14.82 4.14
CA ARG A 212 5.10 -13.75 3.71
C ARG A 212 3.97 -14.29 2.83
N LEU A 213 4.28 -15.16 1.85
CA LEU A 213 3.28 -15.81 1.00
C LEU A 213 2.34 -16.72 1.80
N ARG A 214 2.86 -17.42 2.83
CA ARG A 214 2.05 -18.18 3.78
C ARG A 214 1.08 -17.27 4.54
N ALA A 215 1.56 -16.16 5.07
CA ALA A 215 0.72 -15.20 5.80
C ALA A 215 -0.36 -14.58 4.89
N GLU A 216 -0.02 -14.24 3.64
CA GLU A 216 -0.99 -13.79 2.63
C GLU A 216 -2.01 -14.89 2.28
N TRP A 217 -1.59 -16.16 2.26
CA TRP A 217 -2.49 -17.30 2.08
C TRP A 217 -3.48 -17.40 3.23
N VAL A 218 -3.02 -17.26 4.50
CA VAL A 218 -3.90 -17.25 5.68
C VAL A 218 -4.93 -16.14 5.56
N THR A 219 -4.50 -14.92 5.28
CA THR A 219 -5.41 -13.78 5.12
C THR A 219 -6.47 -14.04 4.05
N ARG A 220 -6.05 -14.51 2.86
CA ARG A 220 -6.98 -14.85 1.77
C ARG A 220 -7.97 -15.94 2.17
N ARG A 221 -7.54 -16.98 2.86
CA ARG A 221 -8.41 -18.07 3.31
C ARG A 221 -9.45 -17.59 4.31
N LEU A 222 -9.08 -16.69 5.23
CA LEU A 222 -10.02 -16.10 6.21
C LEU A 222 -11.03 -15.16 5.52
N VAL A 223 -10.60 -14.41 4.52
CA VAL A 223 -11.51 -13.60 3.68
C VAL A 223 -12.48 -14.49 2.90
N ASP A 224 -11.97 -15.54 2.22
CA ASP A 224 -12.79 -16.48 1.45
C ASP A 224 -13.78 -17.25 2.33
N TYR A 225 -13.34 -17.67 3.52
CA TYR A 225 -14.20 -18.32 4.51
C TYR A 225 -15.35 -17.39 4.91
N GLY A 226 -15.01 -16.16 5.31
CA GLY A 226 -15.99 -15.15 5.72
C GLY A 226 -17.01 -14.85 4.62
N ARG A 227 -16.52 -14.62 3.38
CA ARG A 227 -17.38 -14.37 2.22
C ARG A 227 -18.32 -15.54 1.92
N THR A 228 -17.79 -16.75 1.97
CA THR A 228 -18.59 -17.98 1.74
C THR A 228 -19.64 -18.13 2.83
N ARG A 229 -19.26 -17.92 4.10
CA ARG A 229 -20.19 -18.00 5.22
C ARG A 229 -21.28 -16.94 5.14
N ALA A 230 -20.92 -15.67 4.89
CA ALA A 230 -21.89 -14.60 4.72
C ALA A 230 -22.93 -14.93 3.65
N ARG A 231 -22.47 -15.39 2.48
CA ARG A 231 -23.35 -15.77 1.36
C ARG A 231 -24.26 -16.94 1.70
N SER A 232 -23.77 -17.95 2.44
CA SER A 232 -24.59 -19.10 2.87
C SER A 232 -25.69 -18.69 3.85
N LEU A 233 -25.53 -17.57 4.54
CA LEU A 233 -26.48 -17.03 5.49
C LEU A 233 -27.39 -15.94 4.90
N GLY A 234 -27.20 -15.55 3.63
CA GLY A 234 -28.04 -14.59 2.91
C GLY A 234 -27.47 -13.16 2.87
N TRP A 235 -26.20 -12.96 3.20
CA TRP A 235 -25.54 -11.66 3.07
C TRP A 235 -24.45 -11.67 1.99
N PRO A 236 -24.23 -10.54 1.27
CA PRO A 236 -23.26 -10.51 0.16
C PRO A 236 -21.81 -10.62 0.63
N ASP A 237 -21.49 -10.11 1.81
CA ASP A 237 -20.14 -9.99 2.37
C ASP A 237 -20.13 -10.03 3.90
N VAL A 238 -18.94 -10.10 4.48
CA VAL A 238 -18.72 -10.20 5.93
C VAL A 238 -19.12 -8.91 6.67
N TYR A 239 -18.97 -7.75 6.03
CA TYR A 239 -19.34 -6.47 6.64
C TYR A 239 -20.85 -6.41 6.91
N THR A 240 -21.67 -6.67 5.91
CA THR A 240 -23.14 -6.64 6.03
C THR A 240 -23.66 -7.73 6.99
N LEU A 241 -23.06 -8.93 6.96
CA LEU A 241 -23.38 -9.98 7.94
C LEU A 241 -23.07 -9.52 9.37
N THR A 242 -21.85 -9.05 9.63
CA THR A 242 -21.45 -8.68 10.99
C THR A 242 -22.20 -7.46 11.53
N LYS A 243 -22.59 -6.51 10.64
CA LYS A 243 -23.47 -5.40 11.01
C LYS A 243 -24.89 -5.88 11.38
N ALA A 244 -25.45 -6.85 10.63
CA ALA A 244 -26.74 -7.45 10.95
C ALA A 244 -26.70 -8.20 12.30
N LEU A 245 -25.63 -8.95 12.57
CA LEU A 245 -25.43 -9.61 13.86
C LEU A 245 -25.19 -8.59 15.00
N GLY A 246 -24.52 -7.47 14.72
CA GLY A 246 -24.36 -6.37 15.67
C GLY A 246 -25.70 -5.74 16.09
N GLU A 247 -26.67 -5.63 15.16
CA GLU A 247 -28.04 -5.23 15.49
C GLU A 247 -28.71 -6.26 16.40
N ARG A 248 -28.56 -7.57 16.10
CA ARG A 248 -29.09 -8.64 16.95
C ARG A 248 -28.49 -8.62 18.34
N VAL A 249 -27.19 -8.31 18.48
CA VAL A 249 -26.54 -8.09 19.78
C VAL A 249 -27.20 -6.91 20.52
N ALA A 250 -27.42 -5.79 19.81
CA ALA A 250 -28.06 -4.61 20.40
C ALA A 250 -29.51 -4.90 20.87
N GLU A 251 -30.27 -5.64 20.08
CA GLU A 251 -31.62 -6.09 20.44
C GLU A 251 -31.57 -6.94 21.70
N GLN A 252 -30.81 -8.03 21.72
CA GLN A 252 -30.80 -9.01 22.81
C GLN A 252 -30.13 -8.49 24.10
N LEU A 253 -29.05 -7.76 24.02
CA LEU A 253 -28.32 -7.29 25.19
C LEU A 253 -28.83 -5.96 25.75
N TRP A 254 -29.57 -5.18 24.94
CA TRP A 254 -30.05 -3.86 25.33
C TRP A 254 -31.58 -3.74 25.31
N ALA A 255 -32.20 -3.87 24.16
CA ALA A 255 -33.64 -3.62 24.01
C ALA A 255 -34.51 -4.64 24.74
N ASP A 256 -34.16 -5.94 24.71
CA ASP A 256 -34.91 -6.99 25.42
C ASP A 256 -34.90 -6.82 26.96
N LYS A 257 -33.98 -5.99 27.48
CA LYS A 257 -33.94 -5.57 28.88
C LYS A 257 -34.78 -4.32 29.15
N GLY A 258 -35.62 -3.90 28.20
CA GLY A 258 -36.49 -2.71 28.34
C GLY A 258 -35.73 -1.38 28.23
N ARG A 259 -34.51 -1.36 27.68
CA ARG A 259 -33.69 -0.16 27.57
C ARG A 259 -33.88 0.50 26.19
N PRO A 260 -33.84 1.86 26.09
CA PRO A 260 -34.12 2.54 24.83
C PRO A 260 -33.03 2.31 23.79
N LEU A 261 -33.45 1.87 22.58
CA LEU A 261 -32.58 1.56 21.43
C LEU A 261 -33.12 2.20 20.15
N SER A 262 -32.30 2.99 19.49
CA SER A 262 -32.53 3.42 18.11
C SER A 262 -31.45 2.84 17.19
N VAL A 263 -31.85 2.20 16.11
CA VAL A 263 -30.97 1.65 15.06
C VAL A 263 -31.07 2.56 13.84
N VAL A 264 -29.96 3.22 13.50
CA VAL A 264 -29.88 4.10 12.34
C VAL A 264 -29.11 3.37 11.23
N ARG A 265 -29.73 3.21 10.06
CA ARG A 265 -29.25 2.45 8.92
C ARG A 265 -28.98 3.37 7.73
N PRO A 266 -27.82 4.00 7.62
CA PRO A 266 -27.47 4.79 6.44
C PRO A 266 -27.31 3.90 5.21
N ALA A 267 -27.69 4.45 4.03
CA ALA A 267 -27.31 3.93 2.71
C ALA A 267 -25.84 4.29 2.38
N ILE A 268 -25.48 4.53 1.12
CA ILE A 268 -24.14 4.94 0.72
C ILE A 268 -23.88 6.38 1.14
N VAL A 269 -23.06 6.59 2.15
CA VAL A 269 -22.79 7.92 2.71
C VAL A 269 -21.67 8.59 1.92
N GLU A 270 -21.98 9.74 1.33
CA GLU A 270 -21.09 10.52 0.48
C GLU A 270 -20.81 11.93 1.03
N SER A 271 -20.21 12.83 0.23
CA SER A 271 -19.85 14.17 0.66
C SER A 271 -21.01 14.98 1.24
N ALA A 272 -20.71 15.94 2.10
CA ALA A 272 -21.70 16.80 2.73
C ALA A 272 -22.42 17.66 1.71
N LEU A 273 -23.75 17.77 1.84
CA LEU A 273 -24.56 18.68 1.04
C LEU A 273 -24.35 20.14 1.50
N ARG A 274 -24.30 20.36 2.81
CA ARG A 274 -24.22 21.70 3.42
C ARG A 274 -23.24 21.80 4.58
N HIS A 275 -23.21 20.82 5.49
CA HIS A 275 -22.46 20.91 6.74
C HIS A 275 -21.44 19.76 6.92
N PRO A 276 -20.18 20.00 7.37
CA PRO A 276 -19.60 21.27 7.87
C PRO A 276 -19.37 22.33 6.79
N TYR A 277 -19.30 21.94 5.54
CA TYR A 277 -19.35 22.79 4.34
C TYR A 277 -19.64 21.91 3.12
N PRO A 278 -20.24 22.47 2.05
CA PRO A 278 -20.56 21.71 0.85
C PRO A 278 -19.34 20.98 0.29
N GLY A 279 -19.51 19.68 -0.01
CA GLY A 279 -18.47 18.84 -0.57
C GLY A 279 -17.43 18.32 0.44
N TRP A 280 -17.59 18.55 1.74
CA TRP A 280 -16.69 17.94 2.70
C TRP A 280 -16.77 16.41 2.65
N ILE A 281 -15.60 15.78 2.53
CA ILE A 281 -15.42 14.33 2.54
C ILE A 281 -14.04 13.98 3.13
N ASP A 282 -13.92 12.87 3.85
CA ASP A 282 -12.67 12.38 4.43
C ASP A 282 -12.24 11.06 3.75
N GLY A 283 -11.38 11.18 2.75
CA GLY A 283 -10.98 10.07 1.88
C GLY A 283 -12.07 9.69 0.87
N PHE A 284 -11.73 8.80 -0.06
CA PHE A 284 -12.70 8.31 -1.05
C PHE A 284 -13.69 7.33 -0.42
N LYS A 285 -14.95 7.43 -0.79
CA LYS A 285 -16.05 6.60 -0.33
C LYS A 285 -16.51 5.66 -1.45
N MET A 286 -17.61 4.94 -1.20
CA MET A 286 -18.11 3.86 -2.06
C MET A 286 -18.24 4.25 -3.55
N ALA A 287 -18.90 5.35 -3.88
CA ALA A 287 -19.10 5.75 -5.26
C ALA A 287 -17.90 6.51 -5.87
N ASP A 288 -17.07 7.16 -5.03
CA ASP A 288 -15.94 7.98 -5.47
C ASP A 288 -14.93 7.25 -6.36
N PRO A 289 -14.47 6.04 -6.00
CA PRO A 289 -13.53 5.30 -6.83
C PRO A 289 -14.08 4.99 -8.23
N LEU A 290 -15.39 4.72 -8.34
CA LEU A 290 -16.05 4.49 -9.64
C LEU A 290 -16.07 5.76 -10.47
N ILE A 291 -16.49 6.89 -9.88
CA ILE A 291 -16.54 8.19 -10.53
C ILE A 291 -15.14 8.62 -10.98
N ILE A 292 -14.12 8.40 -10.14
CA ILE A 292 -12.72 8.73 -10.48
C ILE A 292 -12.16 7.81 -11.57
N ALA A 293 -12.45 6.51 -11.53
CA ALA A 293 -12.03 5.56 -12.57
C ALA A 293 -12.68 5.90 -13.92
N PHE A 294 -13.95 6.33 -13.91
CA PHE A 294 -14.65 6.87 -15.06
C PHE A 294 -13.97 8.15 -15.60
N ALA A 295 -13.73 9.13 -14.73
CA ALA A 295 -13.09 10.40 -15.08
C ALA A 295 -11.68 10.22 -15.68
N ARG A 296 -10.98 9.15 -15.31
CA ARG A 296 -9.66 8.76 -15.85
C ARG A 296 -9.73 7.91 -17.12
N GLY A 297 -10.93 7.59 -17.61
CA GLY A 297 -11.14 6.78 -18.80
C GLY A 297 -10.81 5.28 -18.62
N VAL A 298 -10.59 4.85 -17.38
CA VAL A 298 -10.25 3.45 -17.04
C VAL A 298 -11.52 2.59 -17.02
N LEU A 299 -12.62 3.10 -16.46
CA LEU A 299 -13.88 2.38 -16.34
C LEU A 299 -14.76 2.62 -17.59
N ARG A 300 -14.73 1.69 -18.54
CA ARG A 300 -15.52 1.74 -19.80
C ARG A 300 -16.79 0.91 -19.75
N GLU A 301 -16.84 -0.08 -18.87
CA GLU A 301 -17.94 -1.02 -18.72
C GLU A 301 -18.31 -1.11 -17.23
N PHE A 302 -19.61 -1.09 -16.95
CA PHE A 302 -20.11 -1.18 -15.58
C PHE A 302 -20.93 -2.45 -15.38
N PRO A 303 -20.66 -3.27 -14.34
CA PRO A 303 -21.30 -4.58 -14.12
C PRO A 303 -22.70 -4.46 -13.46
N GLY A 304 -23.42 -3.36 -13.64
CA GLY A 304 -24.74 -3.10 -13.06
C GLY A 304 -25.85 -3.00 -14.08
N LEU A 305 -27.07 -2.85 -13.57
CA LEU A 305 -28.24 -2.52 -14.38
C LEU A 305 -28.41 -0.99 -14.42
N PRO A 306 -28.66 -0.39 -15.58
CA PRO A 306 -28.79 1.06 -15.71
C PRO A 306 -29.95 1.63 -14.86
N ASP A 307 -31.02 0.87 -14.70
CA ASP A 307 -32.24 1.27 -13.99
C ASP A 307 -32.20 0.98 -12.48
N SER A 308 -31.17 0.27 -11.98
CA SER A 308 -31.03 0.01 -10.55
C SER A 308 -30.79 1.32 -9.79
N VAL A 309 -31.43 1.44 -8.64
CA VAL A 309 -31.27 2.58 -7.74
C VAL A 309 -29.91 2.52 -7.05
N LEU A 310 -29.14 3.58 -7.19
CA LEU A 310 -27.94 3.86 -6.41
C LEU A 310 -28.35 4.71 -5.20
N ASP A 311 -28.51 4.08 -4.06
CA ASP A 311 -28.98 4.75 -2.86
C ASP A 311 -27.84 5.50 -2.18
N MET A 312 -27.69 6.78 -2.52
CA MET A 312 -26.67 7.69 -1.97
C MET A 312 -27.32 8.70 -1.02
N ILE A 313 -26.58 9.06 0.02
CA ILE A 313 -27.06 10.04 1.00
C ILE A 313 -25.89 10.93 1.47
N PRO A 314 -26.03 12.27 1.48
CA PRO A 314 -25.05 13.18 2.05
C PRO A 314 -24.82 12.95 3.54
N VAL A 315 -23.56 13.03 3.98
CA VAL A 315 -23.15 12.73 5.37
C VAL A 315 -23.83 13.62 6.41
N ASP A 316 -24.11 14.85 6.10
CA ASP A 316 -24.78 15.80 7.00
C ASP A 316 -26.25 15.44 7.24
N LEU A 317 -26.95 14.89 6.27
CA LEU A 317 -28.30 14.35 6.49
C LEU A 317 -28.26 13.14 7.43
N VAL A 318 -27.26 12.28 7.30
CA VAL A 318 -27.07 11.13 8.19
C VAL A 318 -26.76 11.59 9.62
N VAL A 319 -25.84 12.55 9.79
CA VAL A 319 -25.50 13.11 11.10
C VAL A 319 -26.72 13.75 11.76
N ASN A 320 -27.48 14.53 11.02
CA ASN A 320 -28.69 15.17 11.53
C ASN A 320 -29.74 14.12 11.97
N ALA A 321 -29.91 13.04 11.20
CA ALA A 321 -30.83 11.94 11.57
C ALA A 321 -30.36 11.21 12.84
N ILE A 322 -29.04 10.96 12.98
CA ILE A 322 -28.46 10.37 14.21
C ILE A 322 -28.75 11.24 15.43
N LEU A 323 -28.51 12.56 15.33
CA LEU A 323 -28.71 13.47 16.46
C LEU A 323 -30.21 13.69 16.78
N ALA A 324 -31.07 13.67 15.76
CA ALA A 324 -32.52 13.71 15.97
C ALA A 324 -33.04 12.44 16.64
N ALA A 325 -32.52 11.27 16.25
CA ALA A 325 -32.81 10.00 16.93
C ALA A 325 -32.29 10.03 18.38
N ALA A 326 -31.06 10.49 18.61
CA ALA A 326 -30.44 10.59 19.92
C ALA A 326 -31.27 11.46 20.90
N ALA A 327 -31.87 12.52 20.40
CA ALA A 327 -32.71 13.45 21.15
C ALA A 327 -34.12 12.87 21.52
N ARG A 328 -34.51 11.74 20.92
CA ARG A 328 -35.87 11.17 21.05
C ARG A 328 -35.82 9.67 21.35
N PRO A 329 -35.56 9.26 22.60
CA PRO A 329 -35.57 7.87 22.98
C PRO A 329 -36.93 7.22 22.73
N PRO A 330 -36.96 6.02 22.11
CA PRO A 330 -38.21 5.27 21.94
C PRO A 330 -38.72 4.76 23.29
N THR A 331 -40.05 4.73 23.46
CA THR A 331 -40.67 4.41 24.74
C THR A 331 -41.16 2.97 24.87
N ALA A 332 -41.46 2.29 23.78
CA ALA A 332 -42.11 0.98 23.82
C ALA A 332 -41.34 -0.13 23.08
N ALA A 333 -40.72 0.17 21.96
CA ALA A 333 -39.99 -0.78 21.13
C ALA A 333 -38.80 -0.08 20.45
N PRO A 334 -37.77 -0.81 20.00
CA PRO A 334 -36.66 -0.23 19.28
C PRO A 334 -37.12 0.55 18.03
N ALA A 335 -36.52 1.72 17.79
CA ALA A 335 -36.75 2.49 16.60
C ALA A 335 -35.74 2.10 15.52
N TYR A 336 -36.21 1.78 14.32
CA TYR A 336 -35.35 1.53 13.15
C TYR A 336 -35.59 2.64 12.13
N LEU A 337 -34.52 3.22 11.62
CA LEU A 337 -34.55 4.35 10.71
C LEU A 337 -33.62 4.09 9.52
N HIS A 338 -34.14 4.09 8.30
CA HIS A 338 -33.32 4.06 7.10
C HIS A 338 -32.99 5.48 6.64
N VAL A 339 -31.74 5.86 6.69
CA VAL A 339 -31.30 7.15 6.15
C VAL A 339 -30.84 6.92 4.70
N SER A 340 -31.79 6.94 3.81
CA SER A 340 -31.67 6.54 2.40
C SER A 340 -32.45 7.51 1.50
N SER A 341 -32.13 7.54 0.22
CA SER A 341 -32.81 8.38 -0.77
C SER A 341 -33.69 7.57 -1.73
N GLY A 342 -33.45 6.27 -1.81
CA GLY A 342 -34.00 5.42 -2.86
C GLY A 342 -35.52 5.33 -2.92
N ALA A 343 -36.21 5.50 -1.80
CA ALA A 343 -37.68 5.45 -1.74
C ALA A 343 -38.33 6.79 -2.13
N SER A 344 -37.78 7.90 -1.66
CA SER A 344 -38.40 9.23 -1.79
C SER A 344 -37.77 10.12 -2.87
N ASN A 345 -36.50 9.88 -3.24
CA ASN A 345 -35.75 10.65 -4.23
C ASN A 345 -34.69 9.76 -4.95
N PRO A 346 -35.13 8.80 -5.79
CA PRO A 346 -34.24 7.79 -6.36
C PRO A 346 -33.25 8.38 -7.37
N LEU A 347 -31.97 7.97 -7.25
CA LEU A 347 -30.92 8.17 -8.24
C LEU A 347 -30.61 6.83 -8.91
N THR A 348 -30.79 6.70 -10.24
CA THR A 348 -30.39 5.51 -10.98
C THR A 348 -28.91 5.55 -11.38
N PHE A 349 -28.29 4.39 -11.62
CA PHE A 349 -26.91 4.32 -12.16
C PHE A 349 -26.79 5.07 -13.49
N HIS A 350 -27.80 4.99 -14.35
CA HIS A 350 -27.83 5.72 -15.61
C HIS A 350 -27.83 7.24 -15.39
N ASN A 351 -28.68 7.73 -14.50
CA ASN A 351 -28.75 9.17 -14.20
C ASN A 351 -27.44 9.67 -13.58
N MET A 352 -26.87 8.94 -12.63
CA MET A 352 -25.56 9.26 -12.05
C MET A 352 -24.49 9.35 -13.14
N TYR A 353 -24.44 8.36 -14.05
CA TYR A 353 -23.51 8.35 -15.18
C TYR A 353 -23.68 9.58 -16.07
N VAL A 354 -24.92 9.92 -16.47
CA VAL A 354 -25.20 11.09 -17.33
C VAL A 354 -24.72 12.38 -16.68
N LEU A 355 -25.04 12.59 -15.40
CA LEU A 355 -24.68 13.80 -14.67
C LEU A 355 -23.16 13.92 -14.46
N CYS A 356 -22.49 12.81 -14.12
CA CYS A 356 -21.02 12.79 -13.99
C CYS A 356 -20.34 13.00 -15.35
N ARG A 357 -20.87 12.42 -16.44
CA ARG A 357 -20.33 12.63 -17.77
C ARG A 357 -20.40 14.08 -18.20
N GLU A 358 -21.57 14.73 -18.06
CA GLU A 358 -21.73 16.15 -18.33
C GLU A 358 -20.73 17.01 -17.56
N TYR A 359 -20.48 16.67 -16.29
CA TYR A 359 -19.49 17.37 -15.48
C TYR A 359 -18.08 17.20 -16.04
N PHE A 360 -17.64 15.98 -16.35
CA PHE A 360 -16.27 15.72 -16.80
C PHE A 360 -16.01 16.11 -18.26
N ASP A 361 -17.03 16.18 -19.10
CA ASP A 361 -16.94 16.75 -20.44
C ASP A 361 -16.60 18.26 -20.35
N ASN A 362 -17.13 18.98 -19.36
CA ASN A 362 -16.86 20.40 -19.10
C ASN A 362 -15.61 20.62 -18.21
N HIS A 363 -15.23 19.66 -17.38
CA HIS A 363 -14.12 19.74 -16.41
C HIS A 363 -13.19 18.54 -16.53
N PRO A 364 -12.54 18.32 -17.68
CA PRO A 364 -11.75 17.12 -17.94
C PRO A 364 -10.54 17.00 -16.99
N VAL A 365 -10.18 15.77 -16.66
CA VAL A 365 -9.02 15.46 -15.81
C VAL A 365 -7.75 15.52 -16.67
N PRO A 366 -6.67 16.17 -16.19
CA PRO A 366 -5.38 16.18 -16.91
C PRO A 366 -4.75 14.77 -16.99
N ASP A 367 -4.23 14.40 -18.18
CA ASP A 367 -3.52 13.13 -18.44
C ASP A 367 -2.02 13.39 -18.69
N GLY A 368 -1.35 13.97 -17.70
CA GLY A 368 0.08 14.28 -17.80
C GLY A 368 0.42 15.07 -19.07
N ASP A 369 1.36 14.55 -19.87
CA ASP A 369 1.81 15.20 -21.12
C ASP A 369 0.87 14.95 -22.32
N ARG A 370 -0.19 14.14 -22.16
CA ARG A 370 -1.11 13.75 -23.25
C ARG A 370 -2.35 14.66 -23.36
N GLY A 371 -2.39 15.74 -22.56
CA GLY A 371 -3.51 16.70 -22.56
C GLY A 371 -4.59 16.35 -21.55
N HIS A 372 -5.83 16.09 -22.00
CA HIS A 372 -6.98 15.82 -21.13
C HIS A 372 -7.62 14.48 -21.48
N VAL A 373 -8.11 13.77 -20.45
CA VAL A 373 -8.85 12.52 -20.63
C VAL A 373 -10.21 12.82 -21.25
N GLN A 374 -10.51 12.13 -22.35
CA GLN A 374 -11.89 12.04 -22.85
C GLN A 374 -12.59 10.91 -22.11
N VAL A 375 -13.68 11.24 -21.42
CA VAL A 375 -14.44 10.24 -20.67
C VAL A 375 -15.15 9.27 -21.61
N PRO A 376 -15.08 7.94 -21.34
CA PRO A 376 -15.69 6.95 -22.21
C PRO A 376 -17.22 6.96 -22.10
N THR A 377 -17.89 6.48 -23.15
CA THR A 377 -19.30 6.10 -23.01
C THR A 377 -19.41 4.78 -22.26
N TRP A 378 -20.13 4.75 -21.15
CA TRP A 378 -20.34 3.51 -20.41
C TRP A 378 -21.21 2.54 -21.20
N ARG A 379 -20.83 1.28 -21.13
CA ARG A 379 -21.62 0.14 -21.55
C ARG A 379 -22.03 -0.64 -20.32
N PHE A 380 -23.19 -1.25 -20.36
CA PHE A 380 -23.74 -2.09 -19.31
C PHE A 380 -23.88 -3.54 -19.81
N PRO A 381 -22.76 -4.25 -20.08
CA PRO A 381 -22.79 -5.56 -20.75
C PRO A 381 -23.20 -6.71 -19.83
N GLY A 382 -23.47 -6.44 -18.57
CA GLY A 382 -23.69 -7.47 -17.56
C GLY A 382 -22.40 -8.01 -16.94
N SER A 383 -22.55 -8.61 -15.76
CA SER A 383 -21.40 -9.01 -14.92
C SER A 383 -20.55 -10.14 -15.49
N GLN A 384 -21.14 -11.09 -16.23
CA GLN A 384 -20.38 -12.21 -16.82
C GLN A 384 -19.40 -11.74 -17.90
N GLN A 385 -19.81 -10.80 -18.74
CA GLN A 385 -18.96 -10.28 -19.80
C GLN A 385 -17.81 -9.43 -19.23
N VAL A 386 -18.09 -8.60 -18.22
CA VAL A 386 -17.04 -7.83 -17.49
C VAL A 386 -16.03 -8.78 -16.88
N GLU A 387 -16.47 -9.85 -16.24
CA GLU A 387 -15.60 -10.87 -15.63
C GLU A 387 -14.70 -11.56 -16.66
N LEU A 388 -15.23 -11.93 -17.81
CA LEU A 388 -14.45 -12.54 -18.90
C LEU A 388 -13.39 -11.58 -19.45
N THR A 389 -13.75 -10.30 -19.63
CA THR A 389 -12.83 -9.25 -20.12
C THR A 389 -11.70 -9.00 -19.13
N LEU A 390 -12.00 -8.91 -17.82
CA LEU A 390 -11.00 -8.74 -16.77
C LEU A 390 -10.04 -9.92 -16.70
N ARG A 391 -10.55 -11.17 -16.71
CA ARG A 391 -9.71 -12.39 -16.70
C ARG A 391 -8.79 -12.47 -17.92
N ALA A 392 -9.30 -12.11 -19.10
CA ALA A 392 -8.49 -12.09 -20.31
C ALA A 392 -7.38 -11.03 -20.23
N GLY A 393 -7.69 -9.82 -19.74
CA GLY A 393 -6.74 -8.74 -19.53
C GLY A 393 -5.63 -9.10 -18.54
N GLU A 394 -5.99 -9.71 -17.41
CA GLU A 394 -5.04 -10.15 -16.39
C GLU A 394 -4.08 -11.22 -16.90
N ARG A 395 -4.59 -12.22 -17.66
CA ARG A 395 -3.77 -13.26 -18.29
C ARG A 395 -2.81 -12.68 -19.32
N ALA A 396 -3.28 -11.77 -20.16
CA ALA A 396 -2.45 -11.09 -21.15
C ALA A 396 -1.35 -10.26 -20.49
N ALA A 397 -1.68 -9.51 -19.44
CA ALA A 397 -0.72 -8.72 -18.68
C ALA A 397 0.35 -9.59 -17.98
N ALA A 398 -0.04 -10.74 -17.41
CA ALA A 398 0.89 -11.68 -16.79
C ALA A 398 1.85 -12.31 -17.80
N LEU A 399 1.36 -12.67 -19.00
CA LEU A 399 2.21 -13.19 -20.09
C LEU A 399 3.18 -12.12 -20.62
N ALA A 400 2.69 -10.88 -20.80
CA ALA A 400 3.53 -9.76 -21.22
C ALA A 400 4.62 -9.46 -20.19
N GLU A 401 4.30 -9.50 -18.89
CA GLU A 401 5.29 -9.33 -17.82
C GLU A 401 6.38 -10.39 -17.87
N LYS A 402 6.00 -11.67 -18.02
CA LYS A 402 6.96 -12.77 -18.14
C LYS A 402 7.89 -12.61 -19.34
N ALA A 403 7.35 -12.17 -20.48
CA ALA A 403 8.13 -11.90 -21.67
C ALA A 403 9.09 -10.71 -21.47
N LEU A 404 8.63 -9.60 -20.89
CA LEU A 404 9.46 -8.42 -20.65
C LEU A 404 10.59 -8.68 -19.64
N LEU A 405 10.34 -9.52 -18.62
CA LEU A 405 11.37 -9.91 -17.64
C LEU A 405 12.47 -10.81 -18.24
N ALA A 406 12.19 -11.47 -19.37
CA ALA A 406 13.16 -12.29 -20.09
C ALA A 406 14.03 -11.46 -21.05
N LEU A 407 13.65 -10.19 -21.34
CA LEU A 407 14.45 -9.31 -22.21
C LEU A 407 15.68 -8.74 -21.47
N PRO A 408 16.78 -8.44 -22.19
CA PRO A 408 17.89 -7.70 -21.62
C PRO A 408 17.45 -6.36 -21.03
N PRO A 409 18.04 -5.91 -19.92
CA PRO A 409 17.72 -4.61 -19.31
C PRO A 409 18.08 -3.47 -20.30
N SER A 410 17.10 -2.64 -20.58
CA SER A 410 17.23 -1.45 -21.42
C SER A 410 16.25 -0.38 -20.96
N THR A 411 16.48 0.88 -21.35
CA THR A 411 15.53 1.97 -21.07
C THR A 411 14.13 1.66 -21.59
N ARG A 412 14.04 1.10 -22.80
CA ARG A 412 12.76 0.70 -23.41
C ARG A 412 12.05 -0.41 -22.64
N SER A 413 12.78 -1.47 -22.22
CA SER A 413 12.17 -2.57 -21.46
C SER A 413 11.68 -2.09 -20.09
N GLN A 414 12.39 -1.17 -19.44
CA GLN A 414 11.99 -0.55 -18.17
C GLN A 414 10.75 0.36 -18.32
N ASP A 415 10.66 1.12 -19.41
CA ASP A 415 9.50 1.96 -19.73
C ASP A 415 8.25 1.09 -20.01
N TRP A 416 8.42 -0.02 -20.73
CA TRP A 416 7.36 -1.00 -20.98
C TRP A 416 6.91 -1.68 -19.68
N LEU A 417 7.84 -2.09 -18.81
CA LEU A 417 7.52 -2.66 -17.49
C LEU A 417 6.78 -1.66 -16.61
N THR A 418 7.16 -0.37 -16.70
CA THR A 418 6.47 0.69 -15.96
C THR A 418 5.04 0.87 -16.46
N SER A 419 4.84 0.93 -17.78
CA SER A 419 3.51 1.04 -18.39
C SER A 419 2.63 -0.18 -18.11
N LEU A 420 3.22 -1.38 -18.20
CA LEU A 420 2.51 -2.63 -17.87
C LEU A 420 2.12 -2.67 -16.40
N GLY A 421 3.01 -2.22 -15.50
CA GLY A 421 2.71 -2.14 -14.06
C GLY A 421 1.55 -1.20 -13.73
N HIS A 422 1.42 -0.08 -14.43
CA HIS A 422 0.26 0.80 -14.30
C HIS A 422 -1.01 0.11 -14.80
N HIS A 423 -0.93 -0.56 -15.96
CA HIS A 423 -2.07 -1.29 -16.51
C HIS A 423 -2.52 -2.45 -15.61
N GLN A 424 -1.58 -3.18 -15.00
CA GLN A 424 -1.90 -4.23 -14.00
C GLN A 424 -2.56 -3.64 -12.76
N GLN A 425 -2.13 -2.47 -12.29
CA GLN A 425 -2.78 -1.77 -11.17
C GLN A 425 -4.21 -1.35 -11.52
N ASP A 426 -4.42 -0.83 -12.73
CA ASP A 426 -5.76 -0.45 -13.22
C ASP A 426 -6.68 -1.67 -13.31
N LEU A 427 -6.20 -2.80 -13.85
CA LEU A 427 -6.96 -4.06 -13.91
C LEU A 427 -7.30 -4.61 -12.52
N ALA A 428 -6.34 -4.60 -11.59
CA ALA A 428 -6.57 -5.03 -10.21
C ALA A 428 -7.62 -4.15 -9.51
N GLN A 429 -7.55 -2.83 -9.73
CA GLN A 429 -8.52 -1.88 -9.21
C GLN A 429 -9.92 -2.08 -9.83
N LEU A 430 -10.00 -2.32 -11.13
CA LEU A 430 -11.27 -2.63 -11.81
C LEU A 430 -11.87 -3.95 -11.30
N ARG A 431 -11.05 -4.97 -11.05
CA ARG A 431 -11.51 -6.23 -10.45
C ARG A 431 -12.06 -6.01 -9.05
N GLU A 432 -11.33 -5.30 -8.20
CA GLU A 432 -11.78 -4.94 -6.86
C GLU A 432 -13.14 -4.22 -6.92
N TYR A 433 -13.31 -3.30 -7.86
CA TYR A 433 -14.59 -2.60 -8.06
C TYR A 433 -15.70 -3.52 -8.56
N ALA A 434 -15.42 -4.39 -9.53
CA ALA A 434 -16.41 -5.33 -10.05
C ALA A 434 -16.89 -6.31 -8.97
N ASP A 435 -15.97 -6.82 -8.16
CA ASP A 435 -16.26 -7.75 -7.06
C ASP A 435 -17.06 -7.05 -5.95
N LEU A 436 -16.67 -5.82 -5.58
CA LEU A 436 -17.27 -5.05 -4.50
C LEU A 436 -18.65 -4.52 -4.88
N TYR A 437 -18.74 -3.84 -6.02
CA TYR A 437 -19.96 -3.12 -6.42
C TYR A 437 -20.93 -3.98 -7.23
N GLY A 438 -20.48 -5.08 -7.83
CA GLY A 438 -21.33 -5.93 -8.67
C GLY A 438 -22.54 -6.52 -7.94
N VAL A 439 -22.46 -6.71 -6.62
CA VAL A 439 -23.59 -7.17 -5.80
C VAL A 439 -24.56 -6.01 -5.52
N TYR A 440 -24.03 -4.85 -5.13
CA TYR A 440 -24.85 -3.66 -4.83
C TYR A 440 -25.49 -3.06 -6.06
N ALA A 441 -24.80 -3.06 -7.20
CA ALA A 441 -25.33 -2.56 -8.48
C ALA A 441 -26.44 -3.43 -9.07
N ARG A 442 -26.68 -4.64 -8.52
CA ARG A 442 -27.75 -5.57 -8.91
C ARG A 442 -28.80 -5.75 -7.81
N ALA A 443 -28.64 -5.02 -6.72
CA ALA A 443 -29.60 -5.04 -5.64
C ALA A 443 -30.86 -4.29 -6.07
N GLU A 444 -31.91 -5.04 -6.43
CA GLU A 444 -33.24 -4.49 -6.69
C GLU A 444 -33.96 -4.26 -5.34
N VAL A 445 -33.42 -3.35 -4.52
CA VAL A 445 -33.89 -3.08 -3.17
C VAL A 445 -34.22 -1.59 -3.02
N ILE A 446 -35.31 -1.32 -2.32
CA ILE A 446 -35.72 0.04 -1.92
C ILE A 446 -35.89 0.02 -0.41
N TYR A 447 -35.16 0.89 0.28
CA TYR A 447 -35.29 1.05 1.73
C TYR A 447 -36.41 2.02 2.06
N ASP A 448 -37.44 1.56 2.77
CA ASP A 448 -38.54 2.39 3.25
C ASP A 448 -38.02 3.47 4.21
N ASP A 449 -38.33 4.72 3.98
CA ASP A 449 -37.86 5.87 4.76
C ASP A 449 -38.99 6.63 5.47
N ARG A 450 -40.15 6.01 5.60
CA ARG A 450 -41.36 6.68 6.15
C ARG A 450 -41.17 7.10 7.59
N ARG A 451 -40.57 6.26 8.45
CA ARG A 451 -40.31 6.63 9.85
C ARG A 451 -39.28 7.72 9.96
N LEU A 452 -38.23 7.68 9.13
CA LEU A 452 -37.25 8.76 9.03
C LEU A 452 -37.94 10.09 8.69
N ARG A 453 -38.80 10.12 7.67
CA ARG A 453 -39.51 11.33 7.26
C ARG A 453 -40.53 11.81 8.29
N GLN A 454 -41.20 10.88 9.02
CA GLN A 454 -42.05 11.22 10.16
C GLN A 454 -41.25 11.89 11.29
N LEU A 455 -40.04 11.34 11.59
CA LEU A 455 -39.15 11.97 12.56
C LEU A 455 -38.72 13.36 12.11
N HIS A 456 -38.38 13.55 10.83
CA HIS A 456 -38.05 14.85 10.25
C HIS A 456 -39.23 15.83 10.34
N ALA A 457 -40.43 15.41 9.93
CA ALA A 457 -41.64 16.24 9.98
C ALA A 457 -42.03 16.67 11.40
N SER A 458 -41.59 15.94 12.45
CA SER A 458 -41.79 16.30 13.84
C SER A 458 -40.84 17.38 14.37
N LEU A 459 -39.83 17.79 13.58
CA LEU A 459 -38.93 18.88 13.94
C LEU A 459 -39.63 20.23 13.85
N PRO A 460 -39.36 21.16 14.76
CA PRO A 460 -39.80 22.56 14.58
C PRO A 460 -39.21 23.15 13.29
N ALA A 461 -39.94 24.02 12.61
CA ALA A 461 -39.57 24.58 11.30
C ALA A 461 -38.14 25.18 11.26
N TYR A 462 -37.73 25.92 12.32
CA TYR A 462 -36.38 26.47 12.42
C TYR A 462 -35.30 25.39 12.54
N ARG A 463 -35.62 24.26 13.18
CA ARG A 463 -34.70 23.10 13.27
C ARG A 463 -34.63 22.34 11.95
N ALA A 464 -35.77 22.13 11.28
CA ALA A 464 -35.80 21.49 9.97
C ALA A 464 -35.00 22.28 8.93
N ALA A 465 -34.96 23.60 9.01
CA ALA A 465 -34.15 24.42 8.12
C ALA A 465 -32.63 24.21 8.31
N GLU A 466 -32.16 24.09 9.55
CA GLU A 466 -30.72 23.95 9.88
C GLU A 466 -30.27 22.51 10.02
N HIS A 467 -31.10 21.65 10.58
CA HIS A 467 -30.81 20.26 10.96
C HIS A 467 -31.69 19.26 10.21
N GLY A 468 -32.24 19.63 9.05
CA GLY A 468 -33.08 18.76 8.24
C GLY A 468 -32.33 17.54 7.72
N PHE A 469 -33.07 16.45 7.52
CA PHE A 469 -32.57 15.20 6.97
C PHE A 469 -33.58 14.53 6.04
N ASP A 470 -34.48 15.30 5.42
CA ASP A 470 -35.36 14.82 4.35
C ASP A 470 -34.57 14.63 3.07
N PRO A 471 -34.49 13.40 2.50
CA PRO A 471 -33.73 13.15 1.28
C PRO A 471 -34.30 13.87 0.04
N THR A 472 -35.56 14.30 0.08
CA THR A 472 -36.20 15.03 -1.07
C THR A 472 -35.59 16.38 -1.33
N VAL A 473 -34.82 16.95 -0.40
CA VAL A 473 -34.12 18.24 -0.60
C VAL A 473 -32.91 18.14 -1.52
N ILE A 474 -32.47 16.91 -1.88
CA ILE A 474 -31.31 16.70 -2.74
C ILE A 474 -31.68 16.90 -4.19
N ASP A 475 -31.18 17.99 -4.78
CA ASP A 475 -31.13 18.14 -6.24
C ASP A 475 -29.91 17.38 -6.74
N TRP A 476 -30.11 16.22 -7.37
CA TRP A 476 -29.02 15.34 -7.81
C TRP A 476 -28.08 15.99 -8.82
N ARG A 477 -28.59 16.86 -9.70
CA ARG A 477 -27.76 17.60 -10.66
C ARG A 477 -26.83 18.57 -9.91
N ALA A 478 -27.40 19.45 -9.11
CA ALA A 478 -26.63 20.41 -8.33
C ALA A 478 -25.66 19.69 -7.36
N TYR A 479 -26.12 18.62 -6.69
CA TYR A 479 -25.29 17.89 -5.77
C TYR A 479 -24.08 17.24 -6.48
N LEU A 480 -24.29 16.54 -7.59
CA LEU A 480 -23.21 15.85 -8.30
C LEU A 480 -22.29 16.84 -9.03
N GLN A 481 -22.84 17.85 -9.71
CA GLN A 481 -22.04 18.73 -10.56
C GLN A 481 -21.39 19.90 -9.80
N ASP A 482 -22.05 20.47 -8.78
CA ASP A 482 -21.55 21.66 -8.09
C ASP A 482 -20.89 21.33 -6.74
N VAL A 483 -21.19 20.17 -6.13
CA VAL A 483 -20.74 19.81 -4.80
C VAL A 483 -19.81 18.59 -4.81
N HIS A 484 -20.29 17.44 -5.27
CA HIS A 484 -19.60 16.15 -5.08
C HIS A 484 -18.43 15.96 -6.04
N CYS A 485 -18.64 16.02 -7.36
CA CYS A 485 -17.57 15.85 -8.35
C CYS A 485 -16.44 16.88 -8.21
N PRO A 486 -16.70 18.19 -7.95
CA PRO A 486 -15.65 19.14 -7.64
C PRO A 486 -14.78 18.74 -6.46
N SER A 487 -15.39 18.21 -5.39
CA SER A 487 -14.69 17.84 -4.14
C SER A 487 -13.74 16.66 -4.32
N ILE A 488 -14.17 15.58 -4.99
CA ILE A 488 -13.34 14.41 -5.25
C ILE A 488 -12.24 14.72 -6.28
N THR A 489 -12.53 15.52 -7.30
CA THR A 489 -11.55 15.94 -8.31
C THR A 489 -10.47 16.88 -7.74
N ALA A 490 -10.82 17.78 -6.83
CA ALA A 490 -9.85 18.63 -6.15
C ALA A 490 -8.78 17.81 -5.42
N THR A 491 -9.16 16.69 -4.81
CA THR A 491 -8.25 15.75 -4.13
C THR A 491 -7.33 15.05 -5.13
N VAL A 492 -7.86 14.61 -6.28
CA VAL A 492 -7.09 13.99 -7.37
C VAL A 492 -6.09 14.96 -7.98
N ARG A 493 -6.53 16.20 -8.27
CA ARG A 493 -5.67 17.27 -8.83
C ARG A 493 -4.52 17.64 -7.91
N ARG A 494 -4.76 17.78 -6.60
CA ARG A 494 -3.70 18.02 -5.59
C ARG A 494 -2.68 16.88 -5.53
N ALA A 495 -3.12 15.63 -5.60
CA ALA A 495 -2.24 14.45 -5.65
C ALA A 495 -1.43 14.41 -6.95
N GLY A 496 -2.02 14.74 -8.10
CA GLY A 496 -1.36 14.86 -9.40
C GLY A 496 -0.30 15.98 -9.42
N GLN A 497 -0.63 17.16 -8.91
CA GLN A 497 0.32 18.29 -8.81
C GLN A 497 1.51 18.00 -7.88
N ARG A 498 1.31 17.26 -6.79
CA ARG A 498 2.40 16.79 -5.94
C ARG A 498 3.31 15.79 -6.67
N ARG A 499 2.73 14.90 -7.50
CA ARG A 499 3.50 13.96 -8.33
C ARG A 499 4.27 14.68 -9.43
N SER A 500 3.67 15.62 -10.17
CA SER A 500 4.35 16.38 -11.22
C SER A 500 5.46 17.27 -10.67
N ARG A 501 5.28 17.90 -9.50
CA ARG A 501 6.35 18.62 -8.80
C ARG A 501 7.48 17.70 -8.35
N SER A 502 7.20 16.45 -7.95
CA SER A 502 8.23 15.47 -7.59
C SER A 502 8.94 14.86 -8.82
N THR A 503 8.31 14.83 -9.99
CA THR A 503 8.91 14.37 -11.25
C THR A 503 9.61 15.49 -12.02
N ALA A 504 9.11 16.69 -12.03
CA ALA A 504 9.77 17.86 -12.62
C ALA A 504 11.06 18.25 -11.87
N GLY A 505 11.15 17.97 -10.55
CA GLY A 505 12.36 18.15 -9.75
C GLY A 505 13.44 17.08 -9.99
N ARG A 506 13.19 16.04 -10.81
CA ARG A 506 14.14 14.92 -11.03
C ARG A 506 15.07 15.06 -12.24
N HIS A 507 14.86 16.05 -13.08
CA HIS A 507 15.78 16.40 -14.17
C HIS A 507 16.36 17.78 -13.89
N GLY A 508 17.54 17.82 -13.23
CA GLY A 508 18.34 19.05 -13.12
C GLY A 508 18.17 19.93 -11.88
N SER A 509 17.54 19.46 -10.79
CA SER A 509 17.56 20.21 -9.52
C SER A 509 18.96 20.20 -8.88
N PRO A 510 19.42 21.31 -8.25
CA PRO A 510 20.63 21.31 -7.45
C PRO A 510 20.49 20.21 -6.40
N MET A 511 21.51 19.31 -6.38
CA MET A 511 21.46 18.12 -5.51
C MET A 511 21.45 18.57 -4.05
N THR A 512 20.41 18.22 -3.32
CA THR A 512 20.30 18.52 -1.87
C THR A 512 21.56 18.03 -1.14
N PRO A 513 22.20 18.84 -0.28
CA PRO A 513 23.32 18.40 0.52
C PRO A 513 22.94 17.18 1.37
N LEU A 514 23.86 16.23 1.48
CA LEU A 514 23.67 15.11 2.40
C LEU A 514 23.83 15.61 3.84
N PRO A 515 23.10 15.07 4.81
CA PRO A 515 23.29 15.40 6.22
C PRO A 515 24.72 15.06 6.66
N GLU A 516 25.42 15.96 7.32
CA GLU A 516 26.75 15.70 7.86
C GLU A 516 26.66 14.74 9.06
N ARG A 517 27.27 13.55 8.93
CA ARG A 517 27.23 12.51 9.95
C ARG A 517 28.44 11.60 9.85
N THR A 518 28.96 11.16 11.00
CA THR A 518 30.06 10.19 11.10
C THR A 518 29.60 8.79 11.48
N ASP A 519 28.32 8.62 11.87
CA ASP A 519 27.66 7.39 12.29
C ASP A 519 26.86 6.71 11.14
N VAL A 520 27.19 7.05 9.89
CA VAL A 520 26.48 6.59 8.68
C VAL A 520 27.46 5.92 7.72
N ALA A 521 27.07 4.78 7.13
CA ALA A 521 27.75 4.15 6.02
C ALA A 521 27.13 4.51 4.67
N ALA A 522 27.98 4.64 3.65
CA ALA A 522 27.61 4.64 2.25
C ALA A 522 28.25 3.44 1.55
N VAL A 523 27.44 2.44 1.26
CA VAL A 523 27.89 1.13 0.75
C VAL A 523 27.65 1.07 -0.75
N PHE A 524 28.65 0.61 -1.48
CA PHE A 524 28.57 0.51 -2.95
C PHE A 524 28.90 -0.91 -3.40
N ASP A 525 28.12 -1.45 -4.34
CA ASP A 525 28.51 -2.57 -5.15
C ASP A 525 29.47 -2.09 -6.27
N LEU A 526 30.23 -3.01 -6.85
CA LEU A 526 31.21 -2.70 -7.88
C LEU A 526 30.63 -2.78 -9.27
N GLU A 527 30.26 -3.99 -9.69
CA GLU A 527 29.92 -4.34 -11.06
C GLU A 527 28.53 -3.84 -11.44
N GLY A 528 28.40 -3.08 -12.53
CA GLY A 528 27.14 -2.44 -12.92
C GLY A 528 26.78 -1.20 -12.12
N THR A 529 27.43 -0.96 -10.98
CA THR A 529 27.16 0.16 -10.05
C THR A 529 28.27 1.22 -10.08
N ILE A 530 29.52 0.85 -9.84
CA ILE A 530 30.66 1.76 -9.89
C ILE A 530 31.37 1.66 -11.22
N VAL A 531 31.61 0.44 -11.68
CA VAL A 531 32.33 0.14 -12.92
C VAL A 531 31.35 -0.49 -13.91
N ASN A 532 31.39 0.01 -15.14
CA ASN A 532 30.63 -0.57 -16.23
C ASN A 532 31.33 -1.83 -16.76
N SER A 533 31.29 -2.92 -15.96
CA SER A 533 31.83 -4.23 -16.30
C SER A 533 31.06 -5.34 -15.57
N ASN A 534 31.34 -6.60 -15.92
CA ASN A 534 30.79 -7.77 -15.24
C ASN A 534 31.91 -8.79 -14.94
N VAL A 535 31.61 -9.79 -14.11
CA VAL A 535 32.59 -10.84 -13.69
C VAL A 535 33.29 -11.51 -14.86
N VAL A 536 32.59 -11.73 -15.97
CA VAL A 536 33.17 -12.38 -17.16
C VAL A 536 34.18 -11.47 -17.85
N GLU A 537 33.86 -10.19 -17.98
CA GLU A 537 34.76 -9.19 -18.55
C GLU A 537 36.00 -9.01 -17.67
N SER A 538 35.83 -8.88 -16.37
CA SER A 538 36.95 -8.76 -15.42
C SER A 538 37.89 -9.97 -15.48
N TYR A 539 37.32 -11.19 -15.58
CA TYR A 539 38.11 -12.40 -15.80
C TYR A 539 38.86 -12.38 -17.11
N LEU A 540 38.19 -12.07 -18.22
CA LEU A 540 38.79 -12.05 -19.54
C LEU A 540 39.95 -11.06 -19.61
N TRP A 541 39.84 -9.90 -19.02
CA TRP A 541 40.92 -8.93 -18.92
C TRP A 541 42.15 -9.55 -18.26
N ALA A 542 41.98 -10.08 -17.07
CA ALA A 542 43.09 -10.66 -16.34
C ALA A 542 43.67 -11.89 -17.05
N ARG A 543 42.81 -12.77 -17.55
CA ARG A 543 43.22 -14.05 -18.11
C ARG A 543 43.88 -13.91 -19.51
N LEU A 544 43.28 -13.10 -20.38
CA LEU A 544 43.85 -12.89 -21.70
C LEU A 544 45.17 -12.12 -21.66
N ALA A 545 45.35 -11.24 -20.68
CA ALA A 545 46.59 -10.52 -20.47
C ALA A 545 47.74 -11.42 -19.95
N THR A 546 47.41 -12.50 -19.20
CA THR A 546 48.41 -13.44 -18.65
C THR A 546 48.79 -14.59 -19.59
N MET A 547 48.14 -14.73 -20.77
CA MET A 547 48.40 -15.85 -21.66
C MET A 547 48.84 -15.42 -23.06
N PRO A 548 49.62 -16.29 -23.78
CA PRO A 548 50.01 -16.03 -25.17
C PRO A 548 48.78 -15.94 -26.08
N ARG A 549 48.80 -15.03 -27.07
CA ARG A 549 47.72 -14.82 -28.04
C ARG A 549 47.26 -16.08 -28.78
N SER A 550 48.19 -17.03 -29.00
CA SER A 550 47.91 -18.34 -29.62
C SER A 550 46.89 -19.19 -28.83
N ARG A 551 46.69 -18.89 -27.53
CA ARG A 551 45.75 -19.61 -26.66
C ARG A 551 44.39 -18.88 -26.47
N TRP A 552 44.27 -17.64 -26.92
CA TRP A 552 43.05 -16.84 -26.75
C TRP A 552 41.79 -17.49 -27.34
N LEU A 553 41.91 -17.98 -28.60
CA LEU A 553 40.80 -18.65 -29.28
C LEU A 553 40.30 -19.90 -28.53
N ARG A 554 41.26 -20.65 -27.97
CA ARG A 554 40.92 -21.85 -27.18
C ARG A 554 40.19 -21.48 -25.87
N GLU A 555 40.63 -20.43 -25.17
CA GLU A 555 40.01 -19.93 -23.94
C GLU A 555 38.61 -19.40 -24.22
N LEU A 556 38.43 -18.63 -25.27
CA LEU A 556 37.11 -18.10 -25.68
C LEU A 556 36.15 -19.21 -26.09
N ALA A 557 36.64 -20.22 -26.84
CA ALA A 557 35.82 -21.38 -27.22
C ALA A 557 35.38 -22.22 -26.01
N ASP A 558 36.28 -22.39 -25.01
CA ASP A 558 35.96 -23.11 -23.81
C ASP A 558 34.96 -22.34 -22.92
N LEU A 559 35.10 -21.01 -22.84
CA LEU A 559 34.14 -20.15 -22.16
C LEU A 559 32.75 -20.23 -22.81
N ALA A 560 32.70 -20.16 -24.15
CA ALA A 560 31.46 -20.28 -24.91
C ALA A 560 30.76 -21.64 -24.69
N ARG A 561 31.56 -22.73 -24.66
CA ARG A 561 31.07 -24.08 -24.37
C ARG A 561 30.45 -24.19 -22.98
N CYS A 562 31.03 -23.52 -21.98
CA CYS A 562 30.56 -23.52 -20.60
C CYS A 562 29.43 -22.51 -20.34
N ALA A 563 29.17 -21.58 -21.25
CA ALA A 563 28.18 -20.49 -21.07
C ALA A 563 26.78 -20.97 -20.68
N PRO A 564 26.17 -22.04 -21.26
CA PRO A 564 24.86 -22.52 -20.83
C PRO A 564 24.83 -22.94 -19.35
N ARG A 565 25.90 -23.55 -18.86
CA ARG A 565 26.05 -23.96 -17.46
C ARG A 565 26.15 -22.74 -16.54
N TYR A 566 26.92 -21.74 -16.94
CA TYR A 566 27.07 -20.50 -16.17
C TYR A 566 25.78 -19.71 -16.12
N LEU A 567 25.05 -19.59 -17.24
CA LEU A 567 23.74 -18.94 -17.30
C LEU A 567 22.68 -19.67 -16.43
N TYR A 568 22.75 -21.00 -16.38
CA TYR A 568 21.88 -21.79 -15.51
C TYR A 568 22.19 -21.54 -14.02
N ALA A 569 23.48 -21.55 -13.65
CA ALA A 569 23.94 -21.27 -12.30
C ALA A 569 23.57 -19.84 -11.85
N GLU A 570 23.77 -18.84 -12.71
CA GLU A 570 23.40 -17.45 -12.42
C GLU A 570 21.90 -17.25 -12.14
N ARG A 571 21.03 -18.00 -12.83
CA ARG A 571 19.59 -17.93 -12.58
C ARG A 571 19.17 -18.54 -11.26
N ARG A 572 19.99 -19.44 -10.72
CA ARG A 572 19.67 -20.23 -9.53
C ARG A 572 20.37 -19.70 -8.26
N ASP A 573 21.66 -19.47 -8.32
CA ASP A 573 22.51 -19.08 -7.20
C ASP A 573 23.76 -18.36 -7.75
N ARG A 574 23.88 -17.05 -7.48
CA ARG A 574 25.02 -16.26 -7.93
C ARG A 574 26.33 -16.70 -7.27
N GLY A 575 26.28 -17.19 -6.04
CA GLY A 575 27.45 -17.73 -5.35
C GLY A 575 27.96 -19.04 -5.98
N GLU A 576 27.07 -19.88 -6.52
CA GLU A 576 27.42 -21.08 -7.26
C GLU A 576 28.11 -20.74 -8.60
N LEU A 577 27.55 -19.76 -9.32
CA LEU A 577 28.18 -19.21 -10.51
C LEU A 577 29.59 -18.70 -10.22
N LEU A 578 29.74 -17.88 -9.17
CA LEU A 578 31.01 -17.27 -8.84
C LEU A 578 32.06 -18.33 -8.48
N ARG A 579 31.72 -19.29 -7.64
CA ARG A 579 32.61 -20.42 -7.29
C ARG A 579 33.02 -21.22 -8.52
N ALA A 580 32.07 -21.56 -9.39
CA ALA A 580 32.37 -22.31 -10.62
C ALA A 580 33.28 -21.52 -11.58
N PHE A 581 33.09 -20.22 -11.65
CA PHE A 581 33.85 -19.33 -12.52
C PHE A 581 35.27 -19.08 -12.00
N LEU A 582 35.44 -18.83 -10.70
CA LEU A 582 36.74 -18.57 -10.07
C LEU A 582 37.69 -19.79 -10.11
N ARG A 583 37.18 -21.04 -10.28
CA ARG A 583 37.98 -22.23 -10.55
C ARG A 583 38.91 -22.09 -11.76
N ARG A 584 38.59 -21.20 -12.67
CA ARG A 584 39.39 -20.92 -13.87
C ARG A 584 40.71 -20.20 -13.58
N TYR A 585 40.86 -19.63 -12.36
CA TYR A 585 42.12 -19.03 -11.91
C TYR A 585 43.13 -20.04 -11.36
N ALA A 586 42.75 -21.31 -11.27
CA ALA A 586 43.66 -22.34 -10.79
C ALA A 586 44.95 -22.39 -11.62
N GLY A 587 46.11 -22.40 -10.95
CA GLY A 587 47.44 -22.41 -11.62
C GLY A 587 47.98 -21.03 -12.01
N VAL A 588 47.28 -19.93 -11.77
CA VAL A 588 47.78 -18.57 -11.97
C VAL A 588 48.61 -18.13 -10.75
N ARG A 589 49.74 -17.49 -10.99
CA ARG A 589 50.53 -16.91 -9.88
C ARG A 589 49.88 -15.63 -9.37
N ALA A 590 49.68 -15.52 -8.05
CA ALA A 590 49.02 -14.38 -7.44
C ALA A 590 49.82 -13.07 -7.56
N ASP A 591 51.17 -13.18 -7.47
CA ASP A 591 52.07 -12.03 -7.63
C ASP A 591 52.06 -11.46 -9.06
N GLU A 592 52.06 -12.33 -10.09
CA GLU A 592 51.97 -11.95 -11.50
C GLU A 592 50.61 -11.28 -11.79
N LEU A 593 49.54 -11.86 -11.26
CA LEU A 593 48.19 -11.29 -11.42
C LEU A 593 48.09 -9.92 -10.75
N ARG A 594 48.62 -9.76 -9.54
CA ARG A 594 48.62 -8.47 -8.81
C ARG A 594 49.44 -7.41 -9.58
N ALA A 595 50.65 -7.74 -10.02
CA ALA A 595 51.48 -6.83 -10.80
C ALA A 595 50.78 -6.40 -12.07
N LEU A 596 50.15 -7.34 -12.81
CA LEU A 596 49.37 -7.02 -13.99
C LEU A 596 48.22 -6.07 -13.73
N VAL A 597 47.44 -6.34 -12.67
CA VAL A 597 46.28 -5.49 -12.31
C VAL A 597 46.74 -4.11 -11.87
N THR A 598 47.80 -4.01 -11.07
CA THR A 598 48.25 -2.73 -10.53
C THR A 598 48.97 -1.88 -11.59
N GLU A 599 49.84 -2.51 -12.39
CA GLU A 599 50.71 -1.77 -13.32
C GLU A 599 50.11 -1.55 -14.72
N VAL A 600 49.18 -2.41 -15.13
CA VAL A 600 48.69 -2.41 -16.54
C VAL A 600 47.19 -2.18 -16.62
N LEU A 601 46.39 -2.89 -15.79
CA LEU A 601 44.93 -2.81 -15.88
C LEU A 601 44.33 -1.78 -14.93
N GLY A 602 45.10 -1.24 -13.94
CA GLY A 602 44.62 -0.28 -12.96
C GLY A 602 44.08 1.00 -13.62
N ASP A 603 44.82 1.56 -14.56
CA ASP A 603 44.39 2.75 -15.28
C ASP A 603 43.10 2.49 -16.12
N ALA A 604 43.06 1.34 -16.81
CA ALA A 604 41.88 0.95 -17.58
C ALA A 604 40.64 0.76 -16.67
N LEU A 605 40.83 0.20 -15.50
CA LEU A 605 39.75 0.03 -14.49
C LEU A 605 39.27 1.39 -13.99
N LEU A 606 40.18 2.29 -13.62
CA LEU A 606 39.84 3.65 -13.17
C LEU A 606 39.08 4.46 -14.23
N HIS A 607 39.46 4.31 -15.51
CA HIS A 607 38.73 4.96 -16.61
C HIS A 607 37.32 4.44 -16.83
N ARG A 608 37.00 3.24 -16.32
CA ARG A 608 35.67 2.66 -16.40
C ARG A 608 34.80 3.00 -15.21
N VAL A 609 35.35 3.67 -14.20
CA VAL A 609 34.54 4.17 -13.07
C VAL A 609 33.57 5.23 -13.58
N MET A 610 32.29 5.02 -13.34
CA MET A 610 31.26 5.96 -13.76
C MET A 610 31.44 7.32 -13.08
N PRO A 611 31.43 8.44 -13.82
CA PRO A 611 31.58 9.78 -13.25
C PRO A 611 30.56 10.11 -12.17
N GLU A 612 29.34 9.58 -12.30
CA GLU A 612 28.26 9.70 -11.32
C GLU A 612 28.61 9.01 -10.02
N ALA A 613 29.17 7.81 -10.08
CA ALA A 613 29.63 7.06 -8.91
C ALA A 613 30.70 7.84 -8.15
N THR A 614 31.72 8.34 -8.86
CA THR A 614 32.78 9.18 -8.26
C THR A 614 32.20 10.41 -7.57
N ARG A 615 31.24 11.11 -8.24
CA ARG A 615 30.58 12.27 -7.61
C ARG A 615 29.85 11.88 -6.35
N GLN A 616 29.16 10.75 -6.35
CA GLN A 616 28.38 10.30 -5.20
C GLN A 616 29.27 9.86 -4.03
N ILE A 617 30.36 9.13 -4.31
CA ILE A 617 31.36 8.77 -3.29
C ILE A 617 31.95 10.02 -2.63
N ARG A 618 32.37 11.03 -3.42
CA ARG A 618 32.90 12.31 -2.90
C ARG A 618 31.88 13.04 -2.04
N ARG A 619 30.59 13.02 -2.41
CA ARG A 619 29.52 13.64 -1.62
C ARG A 619 29.35 12.98 -0.24
N HIS A 620 29.40 11.64 -0.20
CA HIS A 620 29.34 10.94 1.08
C HIS A 620 30.55 11.21 1.95
N ARG A 621 31.76 11.24 1.37
CA ARG A 621 32.96 11.59 2.11
C ARG A 621 32.92 13.03 2.64
N ALA A 622 32.45 13.98 1.81
CA ALA A 622 32.27 15.37 2.22
C ALA A 622 31.24 15.54 3.37
N ALA A 623 30.25 14.66 3.46
CA ALA A 623 29.26 14.62 4.54
C ALA A 623 29.74 13.82 5.78
N GLY A 624 30.99 13.33 5.78
CA GLY A 624 31.56 12.53 6.88
C GLY A 624 31.09 11.10 6.95
N HIS A 625 30.37 10.61 5.92
CA HIS A 625 29.91 9.23 5.85
C HIS A 625 31.07 8.28 5.56
N ARG A 626 31.07 7.11 6.20
CA ARG A 626 32.06 6.07 5.94
C ARG A 626 31.74 5.36 4.63
N THR A 627 32.63 5.44 3.65
CA THR A 627 32.45 4.86 2.32
C THR A 627 32.99 3.44 2.26
N VAL A 628 32.16 2.49 1.84
CA VAL A 628 32.47 1.04 1.83
C VAL A 628 32.19 0.48 0.46
N LEU A 629 33.15 -0.24 -0.12
CA LEU A 629 32.96 -1.06 -1.30
C LEU A 629 32.75 -2.51 -0.87
N ILE A 630 31.64 -3.14 -1.25
CA ILE A 630 31.40 -4.57 -1.00
C ILE A 630 31.16 -5.26 -2.35
N THR A 631 32.05 -6.19 -2.72
CA THR A 631 31.97 -6.87 -4.01
C THR A 631 32.24 -8.36 -3.93
N GLY A 632 31.60 -9.12 -4.84
CA GLY A 632 31.96 -10.53 -5.09
C GLY A 632 33.21 -10.72 -5.96
N ALA A 633 33.75 -9.64 -6.55
CA ALA A 633 34.99 -9.70 -7.31
C ALA A 633 36.18 -10.11 -6.43
N VAL A 634 37.25 -10.60 -7.09
CA VAL A 634 38.48 -11.00 -6.40
C VAL A 634 39.23 -9.77 -5.90
N ASP A 635 39.75 -9.83 -4.67
CA ASP A 635 40.49 -8.76 -4.00
C ASP A 635 41.63 -8.19 -4.87
N LEU A 636 42.38 -9.04 -5.55
CA LEU A 636 43.44 -8.66 -6.49
C LEU A 636 42.96 -7.73 -7.62
N HIS A 637 41.70 -7.83 -8.03
CA HIS A 637 41.14 -7.00 -9.12
C HIS A 637 40.68 -5.61 -8.65
N VAL A 638 40.34 -5.46 -7.38
CA VAL A 638 39.76 -4.23 -6.84
C VAL A 638 40.76 -3.35 -6.10
N GLU A 639 41.98 -3.85 -5.90
CA GLU A 639 43.06 -3.14 -5.22
C GLU A 639 43.29 -1.70 -5.75
N PRO A 640 43.26 -1.40 -7.08
CA PRO A 640 43.40 -0.03 -7.61
C PRO A 640 42.27 0.92 -7.17
N LEU A 641 41.10 0.41 -6.81
CA LEU A 641 39.94 1.20 -6.37
C LEU A 641 39.98 1.55 -4.90
N SER A 642 40.89 0.97 -4.11
CA SER A 642 40.98 1.14 -2.66
C SER A 642 41.15 2.63 -2.27
N VAL A 643 41.76 3.43 -3.11
CA VAL A 643 41.93 4.90 -2.90
C VAL A 643 40.61 5.68 -2.84
N LEU A 644 39.52 5.12 -3.38
CA LEU A 644 38.23 5.77 -3.43
C LEU A 644 37.37 5.51 -2.19
N PHE A 645 37.70 4.53 -1.35
CA PHE A 645 36.88 4.08 -0.22
C PHE A 645 37.65 4.05 1.10
N ASP A 646 36.93 4.16 2.19
CA ASP A 646 37.49 3.99 3.52
C ASP A 646 37.64 2.50 3.89
N GLU A 647 36.85 1.62 3.28
CA GLU A 647 36.91 0.18 3.44
C GLU A 647 36.59 -0.53 2.12
N VAL A 648 37.34 -1.57 1.78
CA VAL A 648 37.10 -2.41 0.60
C VAL A 648 37.02 -3.89 1.01
N VAL A 649 35.90 -4.51 0.69
CA VAL A 649 35.60 -5.90 1.04
C VAL A 649 35.35 -6.68 -0.23
N ALA A 650 36.22 -7.63 -0.51
CA ALA A 650 36.21 -8.43 -1.74
C ALA A 650 36.45 -9.91 -1.43
N SER A 651 36.16 -10.78 -2.40
CA SER A 651 36.38 -12.22 -2.27
C SER A 651 37.86 -12.56 -2.34
N ARG A 652 38.41 -13.25 -1.32
CA ARG A 652 39.82 -13.69 -1.27
C ARG A 652 39.99 -15.08 -1.85
N MET A 653 40.95 -15.21 -2.78
CA MET A 653 41.28 -16.48 -3.35
C MET A 653 42.38 -17.17 -2.54
N HIS A 654 42.21 -18.47 -2.29
CA HIS A 654 43.24 -19.28 -1.64
C HIS A 654 44.42 -19.50 -2.60
N ALA A 655 45.62 -19.23 -2.09
CA ALA A 655 46.91 -19.50 -2.78
C ALA A 655 47.74 -20.49 -1.99
N ARG A 656 48.43 -21.38 -2.72
CA ARG A 656 49.45 -22.28 -2.16
C ARG A 656 50.78 -22.02 -2.89
N ASP A 657 51.80 -21.70 -2.13
CA ASP A 657 53.15 -21.38 -2.65
C ASP A 657 53.11 -20.25 -3.73
N GLY A 658 52.23 -19.26 -3.52
CA GLY A 658 52.03 -18.13 -4.44
C GLY A 658 51.22 -18.46 -5.67
N VAL A 659 50.67 -19.67 -5.83
CA VAL A 659 49.83 -20.10 -6.94
C VAL A 659 48.38 -20.22 -6.49
N LEU A 660 47.47 -19.58 -7.21
CA LEU A 660 46.03 -19.61 -6.96
C LEU A 660 45.48 -21.03 -7.17
N THR A 661 44.70 -21.52 -6.22
CA THR A 661 44.11 -22.85 -6.28
C THR A 661 42.76 -22.89 -6.99
N GLY A 662 42.18 -21.73 -7.30
CA GLY A 662 40.80 -21.60 -7.82
C GLY A 662 39.72 -21.76 -6.75
N PHE A 663 40.09 -21.89 -5.47
CA PHE A 663 39.15 -21.90 -4.35
C PHE A 663 39.18 -20.54 -3.62
N LEU A 664 38.09 -20.23 -2.94
CA LEU A 664 37.99 -19.07 -2.05
C LEU A 664 38.41 -19.43 -0.64
N GLU A 665 39.00 -18.50 0.11
CA GLU A 665 39.32 -18.63 1.53
C GLU A 665 38.08 -18.58 2.43
N ALA A 666 37.04 -17.90 1.96
CA ALA A 666 35.72 -17.73 2.61
C ALA A 666 34.58 -17.85 1.59
N PRO A 667 33.34 -18.05 2.05
CA PRO A 667 32.18 -17.97 1.14
C PRO A 667 32.17 -16.66 0.32
N PRO A 668 31.74 -16.70 -0.95
CA PRO A 668 31.71 -15.51 -1.79
C PRO A 668 30.80 -14.43 -1.19
N LEU A 669 31.23 -13.18 -1.29
CA LEU A 669 30.47 -12.01 -0.83
C LEU A 669 29.40 -11.64 -1.85
N VAL A 670 28.32 -12.41 -1.86
CA VAL A 670 27.14 -12.21 -2.72
C VAL A 670 25.87 -12.35 -1.89
N ASP A 671 24.76 -11.90 -2.42
CA ASP A 671 23.43 -12.07 -1.84
C ASP A 671 23.39 -11.65 -0.34
N GLU A 672 22.94 -12.54 0.52
CA GLU A 672 22.79 -12.30 1.97
C GLU A 672 24.12 -12.12 2.71
N ALA A 673 25.21 -12.66 2.19
CA ALA A 673 26.52 -12.52 2.82
C ALA A 673 26.98 -11.07 2.92
N ARG A 674 26.65 -10.25 1.91
CA ARG A 674 26.91 -8.80 1.90
C ARG A 674 26.15 -8.09 3.02
N ALA A 675 24.85 -8.39 3.18
CA ALA A 675 24.02 -7.80 4.22
C ALA A 675 24.46 -8.25 5.63
N ALA A 676 24.85 -9.52 5.77
CA ALA A 676 25.36 -10.06 7.04
C ALA A 676 26.67 -9.37 7.44
N TRP A 677 27.59 -9.24 6.48
CA TRP A 677 28.84 -8.53 6.70
C TRP A 677 28.59 -7.06 7.09
N LEU A 678 27.70 -6.36 6.38
CA LEU A 678 27.38 -4.96 6.66
C LEU A 678 26.79 -4.78 8.07
N ARG A 679 25.88 -5.65 8.50
CA ARG A 679 25.31 -5.59 9.86
C ARG A 679 26.38 -5.74 10.93
N LYS A 680 27.30 -6.71 10.76
CA LYS A 680 28.41 -6.90 11.68
C LYS A 680 29.32 -5.68 11.69
N TYR A 681 29.72 -5.19 10.51
CA TYR A 681 30.57 -4.02 10.37
C TYR A 681 29.96 -2.77 11.01
N ALA A 682 28.64 -2.56 10.82
CA ALA A 682 27.93 -1.45 11.44
C ALA A 682 27.92 -1.56 12.97
N GLN A 683 27.73 -2.77 13.51
CA GLN A 683 27.80 -3.02 14.95
C GLN A 683 29.21 -2.74 15.50
N ASP A 684 30.26 -3.24 14.83
CA ASP A 684 31.65 -3.10 15.24
C ASP A 684 32.13 -1.62 15.22
N HIS A 685 31.51 -0.78 14.37
CA HIS A 685 31.88 0.63 14.19
C HIS A 685 30.83 1.63 14.69
N GLY A 686 29.77 1.20 15.34
CA GLY A 686 28.71 2.06 15.88
C GLY A 686 27.92 2.83 14.81
N LEU A 687 27.71 2.22 13.62
CA LEU A 687 27.01 2.85 12.51
C LEU A 687 25.51 2.54 12.54
N HIS A 688 24.67 3.52 12.16
CA HIS A 688 23.22 3.41 12.09
C HIS A 688 22.75 3.04 10.69
N LEU A 689 22.36 1.76 10.50
CA LEU A 689 21.92 1.26 9.19
C LEU A 689 20.61 1.88 8.71
N ASP A 690 19.71 2.25 9.60
CA ASP A 690 18.46 2.97 9.30
C ASP A 690 18.66 4.35 8.65
N ARG A 691 19.86 4.91 8.80
CA ARG A 691 20.29 6.20 8.22
C ARG A 691 21.34 6.04 7.13
N SER A 692 21.83 4.83 6.92
CA SER A 692 22.87 4.49 5.95
C SER A 692 22.33 4.32 4.53
N TYR A 693 23.24 4.37 3.58
CA TYR A 693 22.97 4.34 2.14
C TYR A 693 23.57 3.07 1.51
N ALA A 694 22.90 2.49 0.52
CA ALA A 694 23.44 1.41 -0.29
C ALA A 694 23.12 1.63 -1.78
N TYR A 695 24.09 1.30 -2.64
CA TYR A 695 24.03 1.46 -4.10
C TYR A 695 24.32 0.13 -4.76
N ALA A 696 23.37 -0.40 -5.58
CA ALA A 696 23.53 -1.67 -6.29
C ALA A 696 22.64 -1.75 -7.54
N ASP A 697 22.97 -2.68 -8.47
CA ASP A 697 22.32 -2.83 -9.77
C ASP A 697 21.54 -4.15 -9.94
N SER A 698 21.84 -5.18 -9.14
CA SER A 698 21.33 -6.54 -9.33
C SER A 698 20.29 -6.94 -8.27
N TYR A 699 19.34 -7.77 -8.66
CA TYR A 699 18.35 -8.33 -7.72
C TYR A 699 18.99 -9.19 -6.61
N SER A 700 20.17 -9.77 -6.85
CA SER A 700 20.95 -10.47 -5.81
C SER A 700 21.36 -9.55 -4.66
N ASP A 701 21.46 -8.23 -4.88
CA ASP A 701 21.82 -7.25 -3.87
C ASP A 701 20.64 -6.73 -3.06
N ARG A 702 19.44 -7.25 -3.31
CA ARG A 702 18.24 -6.93 -2.55
C ARG A 702 18.45 -7.00 -1.04
N PRO A 703 19.10 -8.05 -0.47
CA PRO A 703 19.35 -8.11 0.98
C PRO A 703 20.21 -6.96 1.51
N LEU A 704 21.21 -6.53 0.73
CA LEU A 704 22.06 -5.38 1.05
C LEU A 704 21.24 -4.07 1.04
N LEU A 705 20.41 -3.87 0.00
CA LEU A 705 19.54 -2.70 -0.14
C LEU A 705 18.46 -2.63 0.95
N GLU A 706 17.92 -3.77 1.36
CA GLU A 706 16.94 -3.87 2.46
C GLU A 706 17.54 -3.65 3.83
N ALA A 707 18.87 -3.80 3.99
CA ALA A 707 19.55 -3.62 5.27
C ALA A 707 19.73 -2.15 5.66
N VAL A 708 19.51 -1.19 4.75
CA VAL A 708 19.75 0.24 4.98
C VAL A 708 18.46 1.08 4.85
N GLY A 709 18.45 2.26 5.49
CA GLY A 709 17.32 3.18 5.42
C GLY A 709 17.19 3.93 4.10
N HIS A 710 18.31 4.07 3.35
CA HIS A 710 18.34 4.79 2.06
C HIS A 710 18.86 3.90 0.93
N PRO A 711 18.05 2.95 0.42
CA PRO A 711 18.42 2.13 -0.73
C PRO A 711 18.35 2.91 -2.04
N HIS A 712 19.43 2.86 -2.82
CA HIS A 712 19.57 3.48 -4.14
C HIS A 712 19.90 2.40 -5.17
N VAL A 713 19.07 2.31 -6.18
CA VAL A 713 19.22 1.30 -7.24
C VAL A 713 19.84 1.96 -8.47
N VAL A 714 20.95 1.41 -8.95
CA VAL A 714 21.72 1.98 -10.06
C VAL A 714 21.63 1.05 -11.25
N ASN A 715 21.24 1.53 -12.43
CA ASN A 715 21.16 0.75 -13.67
C ASN A 715 20.56 -0.66 -13.48
N PRO A 716 19.42 -0.81 -12.77
CA PRO A 716 18.97 -2.11 -12.26
C PRO A 716 18.63 -3.11 -13.35
N ASP A 717 18.83 -4.39 -13.05
CA ASP A 717 18.20 -5.47 -13.79
C ASP A 717 16.66 -5.39 -13.70
N SER A 718 15.95 -6.09 -14.59
CA SER A 718 14.49 -6.00 -14.70
C SER A 718 13.76 -6.44 -13.42
N GLN A 719 14.32 -7.41 -12.66
CA GLN A 719 13.74 -7.87 -11.41
C GLN A 719 13.91 -6.83 -10.31
N LEU A 720 15.13 -6.29 -10.15
CA LEU A 720 15.41 -5.25 -9.15
C LEU A 720 14.63 -3.97 -9.48
N PHE A 721 14.56 -3.58 -10.76
CA PHE A 721 13.75 -2.42 -11.17
C PHE A 721 12.29 -2.55 -10.75
N ARG A 722 11.67 -3.70 -11.04
CA ARG A 722 10.28 -3.98 -10.63
C ARG A 722 10.13 -3.95 -9.12
N TYR A 723 11.06 -4.54 -8.37
CA TYR A 723 11.04 -4.56 -6.91
C TYR A 723 11.18 -3.15 -6.32
N ALA A 724 12.16 -2.39 -6.79
CA ALA A 724 12.42 -1.01 -6.37
C ALA A 724 11.21 -0.10 -6.61
N ARG A 725 10.53 -0.25 -7.74
CA ARG A 725 9.30 0.50 -8.06
C ARG A 725 8.17 0.20 -7.06
N ARG A 726 7.97 -1.07 -6.71
CA ARG A 726 6.98 -1.48 -5.70
C ARG A 726 7.30 -0.92 -4.30
N ARG A 727 8.58 -0.91 -3.93
CA ARG A 727 9.09 -0.38 -2.65
C ARG A 727 9.29 1.13 -2.65
N ARG A 728 9.12 1.81 -3.80
CA ARG A 728 9.37 3.24 -3.99
C ARG A 728 10.81 3.66 -3.70
N TRP A 729 11.77 2.76 -3.97
CA TRP A 729 13.18 3.06 -3.87
C TRP A 729 13.65 4.02 -4.96
N VAL A 730 14.74 4.73 -4.69
CA VAL A 730 15.33 5.67 -5.66
C VAL A 730 16.03 4.87 -6.75
N VAL A 731 15.72 5.18 -8.02
CA VAL A 731 16.36 4.54 -9.18
C VAL A 731 17.21 5.57 -9.90
N HIS A 732 18.49 5.26 -10.08
CA HIS A 732 19.45 6.06 -10.82
C HIS A 732 19.78 5.43 -12.16
N ARG A 733 20.09 6.27 -13.12
CA ARG A 733 20.71 5.88 -14.39
C ARG A 733 22.05 6.57 -14.47
N TRP A 734 23.14 5.81 -14.35
CA TRP A 734 24.51 6.28 -14.42
C TRP A 734 25.16 5.72 -15.69
N GLY A 735 25.71 6.60 -16.53
CA GLY A 735 26.39 6.23 -17.77
C GLY A 735 25.55 5.52 -18.82
N GLU A 736 25.95 5.54 -20.08
CA GLU A 736 25.45 4.64 -21.11
C GLU A 736 26.35 3.39 -21.20
N HIS A 737 25.71 2.22 -21.38
CA HIS A 737 26.43 0.94 -21.55
C HIS A 737 27.14 0.95 -22.91
N THR A 738 28.44 1.19 -22.92
CA THR A 738 29.30 1.09 -24.11
C THR A 738 30.33 -0.03 -24.00
N GLY A 739 30.26 -0.88 -22.96
CA GLY A 739 31.22 -1.99 -22.78
C GLY A 739 30.75 -3.31 -23.42
N GLY A 740 31.64 -4.02 -24.07
CA GLY A 740 31.41 -5.34 -24.62
C GLY A 740 32.74 -6.11 -24.80
N LEU A 741 32.65 -7.43 -25.07
CA LEU A 741 33.79 -8.33 -25.27
C LEU A 741 34.85 -7.74 -26.25
N PHE A 742 34.39 -6.96 -27.22
CA PHE A 742 35.28 -6.33 -28.22
C PHE A 742 36.15 -5.24 -27.57
N GLU A 743 35.65 -4.46 -26.64
CA GLU A 743 36.43 -3.45 -25.91
C GLU A 743 37.45 -4.10 -24.98
N VAL A 744 37.10 -5.19 -24.32
CA VAL A 744 38.02 -5.99 -23.49
C VAL A 744 39.22 -6.47 -24.35
N LEU A 745 38.95 -6.99 -25.54
CA LEU A 745 39.98 -7.43 -26.46
C LEU A 745 40.87 -6.27 -26.97
N LEU A 746 40.29 -5.11 -27.20
CA LEU A 746 41.03 -3.90 -27.58
C LEU A 746 41.92 -3.41 -26.44
N ASP A 747 41.44 -3.36 -25.19
CA ASP A 747 42.20 -2.90 -24.03
C ASP A 747 43.38 -3.83 -23.74
N VAL A 748 43.16 -5.15 -23.73
CA VAL A 748 44.23 -6.13 -23.55
C VAL A 748 45.28 -6.04 -24.71
N THR A 749 44.82 -5.77 -25.94
CA THR A 749 45.70 -5.61 -27.08
C THR A 749 46.55 -4.32 -26.98
N ARG A 750 45.98 -3.23 -26.49
CA ARG A 750 46.68 -1.96 -26.23
C ARG A 750 47.68 -2.11 -25.09
N ALA A 751 47.32 -2.79 -24.02
CA ALA A 751 48.21 -3.08 -22.88
C ALA A 751 49.45 -3.87 -23.30
N ASP A 752 49.29 -4.89 -24.15
CA ASP A 752 50.39 -5.70 -24.66
C ASP A 752 51.35 -4.88 -25.57
N LEU A 753 50.85 -3.88 -26.27
CA LEU A 753 51.68 -2.96 -27.07
C LEU A 753 52.52 -2.01 -26.19
N THR A 754 52.06 -1.67 -25.00
CA THR A 754 52.82 -0.81 -24.07
C THR A 754 53.85 -1.56 -23.24
N MET A 755 53.69 -2.87 -23.04
CA MET A 755 54.58 -3.75 -22.24
C MET A 755 55.76 -4.36 -23.04
N ARG A 756 55.90 -4.15 -24.37
CA ARG A 756 57.10 -4.60 -25.08
C ARG A 756 58.29 -3.83 -24.56
N PRO A 757 59.30 -4.49 -23.90
CA PRO A 757 60.53 -3.79 -23.56
C PRO A 757 61.18 -3.29 -24.85
N ARG A 758 61.48 -1.99 -24.88
CA ARG A 758 62.38 -1.45 -25.90
C ARG A 758 63.67 -2.29 -25.80
N ARG A 759 63.84 -3.23 -26.74
CA ARG A 759 65.16 -3.85 -26.96
C ARG A 759 66.10 -2.71 -27.24
N VAL A 760 66.93 -2.38 -26.22
CA VAL A 760 68.11 -1.55 -26.42
C VAL A 760 68.93 -2.25 -27.45
N LEU A 761 68.99 -1.71 -28.65
CA LEU A 761 69.95 -2.06 -29.66
C LEU A 761 71.36 -1.83 -29.05
N ARG A 762 72.12 -2.91 -28.92
CA ARG A 762 73.51 -2.93 -29.06
C ARG A 762 73.87 -3.69 -30.32
#